data_b1556500cde3498c041b4241abb37feb
#
_entry.id   b1556500cde3498c041b4241abb37feb
#
_cell.length_a   1.000
_cell.length_b   1.000
_cell.length_c   1.000
_cell.angle_alpha   90.00
_cell.angle_beta   90.00
_cell.angle_gamma   90.00
#
_symmetry.space_group_name_H-M   'P 1'
#
loop_
_entity.id
_entity.type
_entity.pdbx_description
1 polymer ?
#
loop_
_entity_poly.entity_id
_entity_poly.type
_entity_poly.pdbx_seq_one_letter_code
_entity_poly.pdbx_strand_id
1 'polypeptide(L)'
;MPTARASLLPADRFVARHIGPSPDETRAMLQLVGAASLDEFIDSVVPADIRLGRPLALPPGRTEREVLQALRGLAAQNQLYRSYIGMGYYHSFTPQVIQRNIVENPGWYTAYTPYQPEIAQGRLEALLNFQTMVADLTALPITNASLLDEATAAAEAMHLTEAVARPAAGVTPVFMIADGCHPQTIAVVRTRAEARGVQTVVADPTSFEFRPGVIGALLQYPTTDGRIEDYRAVCERAHAVGALVTVATDLLALTLLKPPGEWGADIAVGNSQRLGVPMGYGGPHAAFFATREEHKRYVPGRIIGVSRDVGGRPALRMALQTREQHIRREKATSNICTAQVLLAVMASMYAVYHGPEGLRRIAERVHTLTVLLANAVTRLGYRVVHSTFFDTLCIEVESWALPRLIDAARARRIDLRTISPTRIGVSLDEATTLGDLADLVAAFSLNEVLLFMVEDLGAKADTAIPDPLRRGSSYLTHPVFHRYRSETEMLRYIKRLEARDLSLTTSMIPLGSCTMKLNATTEMVPLSWREFNRLHPFAPREQATGYRTLFRQLEDMLAEITGFAHVSLQPNAGSQGEFTGLLVIRAYHRSRGEAHRTTCLIPTSAHGTNPASAVMAGLTVVPVQTDARGTIDLADLHAKAAQHKGTLGALMVTRSEERRVGKECRSRWSPYH
;
A
#
# COMPACT_ATOMS: atom_id res chain seq x y z
N MET A 1 -37.96 7.40 -39.93
CA MET A 1 -38.10 6.23 -39.04
C MET A 1 -36.71 5.68 -38.77
N PRO A 2 -36.28 5.41 -37.53
CA PRO A 2 -35.05 4.70 -37.32
C PRO A 2 -35.12 3.35 -38.02
N THR A 3 -34.09 3.00 -38.77
CA THR A 3 -34.01 1.71 -39.48
C THR A 3 -34.13 0.59 -38.45
N ALA A 4 -34.81 -0.53 -38.82
CA ALA A 4 -35.02 -1.69 -37.95
C ALA A 4 -33.74 -2.20 -37.28
N ARG A 5 -32.56 -1.89 -37.83
CA ARG A 5 -31.24 -2.19 -37.28
C ARG A 5 -30.89 -1.34 -36.05
N ALA A 6 -31.40 -0.10 -35.95
CA ALA A 6 -31.15 0.77 -34.80
C ALA A 6 -31.95 0.34 -33.56
N SER A 7 -33.11 -0.28 -33.71
CA SER A 7 -33.93 -0.80 -32.63
C SER A 7 -33.41 -2.12 -32.02
N LEU A 8 -32.45 -2.78 -32.68
CA LEU A 8 -31.84 -4.02 -32.20
C LEU A 8 -30.52 -3.75 -31.40
N LEU A 9 -30.04 -2.52 -31.41
CA LEU A 9 -28.86 -2.15 -30.59
C LEU A 9 -29.26 -2.05 -29.12
N PRO A 10 -28.35 -2.42 -28.20
CA PRO A 10 -28.61 -2.24 -26.77
C PRO A 10 -29.01 -0.80 -26.47
N ALA A 11 -30.11 -0.62 -25.74
CA ALA A 11 -30.63 0.70 -25.38
C ALA A 11 -29.78 1.41 -24.31
N ASP A 12 -28.96 0.66 -23.59
CA ASP A 12 -28.15 1.10 -22.44
C ASP A 12 -26.72 1.48 -22.82
N ARG A 13 -26.55 2.30 -23.83
CA ARG A 13 -25.23 2.87 -24.13
C ARG A 13 -24.75 3.71 -22.96
N PHE A 14 -23.78 3.17 -22.17
CA PHE A 14 -23.32 3.74 -20.94
C PHE A 14 -22.60 5.09 -21.12
N VAL A 15 -21.97 5.33 -22.28
CA VAL A 15 -21.25 6.57 -22.59
C VAL A 15 -22.09 7.82 -22.31
N ALA A 16 -23.39 7.79 -22.71
CA ALA A 16 -24.29 8.92 -22.47
C ALA A 16 -24.80 9.06 -21.03
N ARG A 17 -24.52 8.05 -20.19
CA ARG A 17 -24.92 8.04 -18.76
C ARG A 17 -23.79 8.31 -17.81
N HIS A 18 -22.54 8.29 -18.29
CA HIS A 18 -21.37 8.40 -17.42
C HIS A 18 -21.06 9.88 -17.14
N ILE A 19 -20.11 10.44 -17.82
CA ILE A 19 -19.68 11.84 -17.64
C ILE A 19 -19.58 12.49 -19.02
N GLY A 20 -19.90 13.76 -19.05
CA GLY A 20 -19.73 14.60 -20.24
C GLY A 20 -20.93 15.47 -20.49
N PRO A 21 -20.77 16.53 -21.29
CA PRO A 21 -21.86 17.38 -21.71
C PRO A 21 -22.82 16.62 -22.62
N SER A 22 -24.09 16.99 -22.55
CA SER A 22 -25.08 16.56 -23.52
C SER A 22 -24.76 17.10 -24.93
N PRO A 23 -25.35 16.56 -25.99
CA PRO A 23 -25.16 17.12 -27.34
C PRO A 23 -25.53 18.62 -27.42
N ASP A 24 -26.54 19.07 -26.69
CA ASP A 24 -26.97 20.46 -26.67
C ASP A 24 -25.98 21.36 -25.97
N GLU A 25 -25.43 20.92 -24.81
CA GLU A 25 -24.39 21.61 -24.09
C GLU A 25 -23.08 21.64 -24.92
N THR A 26 -22.73 20.54 -25.60
CA THR A 26 -21.58 20.48 -26.50
C THR A 26 -21.72 21.53 -27.60
N ARG A 27 -22.90 21.64 -28.23
CA ARG A 27 -23.17 22.68 -29.25
C ARG A 27 -23.03 24.09 -28.67
N ALA A 28 -23.59 24.33 -27.50
CA ALA A 28 -23.49 25.63 -26.85
C ALA A 28 -22.04 26.02 -26.52
N MET A 29 -21.25 25.07 -26.02
CA MET A 29 -19.82 25.29 -25.75
C MET A 29 -19.01 25.53 -27.03
N LEU A 30 -19.25 24.76 -28.09
CA LEU A 30 -18.58 24.96 -29.39
C LEU A 30 -18.94 26.32 -29.99
N GLN A 31 -20.19 26.74 -29.90
CA GLN A 31 -20.63 28.07 -30.32
C GLN A 31 -19.93 29.18 -29.55
N LEU A 32 -19.74 29.02 -28.24
CA LEU A 32 -19.03 30.00 -27.41
C LEU A 32 -17.58 30.15 -27.79
N VAL A 33 -16.89 29.03 -28.12
CA VAL A 33 -15.47 29.05 -28.55
C VAL A 33 -15.30 29.33 -30.06
N GLY A 34 -16.39 29.46 -30.81
CA GLY A 34 -16.37 29.79 -32.23
C GLY A 34 -16.00 28.64 -33.17
N ALA A 35 -16.23 27.39 -32.76
CA ALA A 35 -16.00 26.20 -33.57
C ALA A 35 -17.31 25.57 -34.06
N ALA A 36 -17.34 25.10 -35.30
CA ALA A 36 -18.54 24.45 -35.87
C ALA A 36 -18.68 23.00 -35.41
N SER A 37 -17.62 22.33 -35.05
CA SER A 37 -17.62 20.96 -34.57
C SER A 37 -16.49 20.69 -33.57
N LEU A 38 -16.61 19.58 -32.84
CA LEU A 38 -15.54 19.14 -31.90
C LEU A 38 -14.25 18.81 -32.66
N ASP A 39 -14.35 18.21 -33.84
CA ASP A 39 -13.17 17.90 -34.67
C ASP A 39 -12.45 19.16 -35.13
N GLU A 40 -13.20 20.18 -35.61
CA GLU A 40 -12.62 21.48 -35.96
C GLU A 40 -11.94 22.15 -34.75
N PHE A 41 -12.59 22.09 -33.60
CA PHE A 41 -12.00 22.63 -32.37
C PHE A 41 -10.70 21.89 -32.00
N ILE A 42 -10.71 20.55 -32.06
CA ILE A 42 -9.50 19.75 -31.82
C ILE A 42 -8.40 20.08 -32.83
N ASP A 43 -8.76 20.22 -34.12
CA ASP A 43 -7.80 20.58 -35.16
C ASP A 43 -7.18 21.97 -34.97
N SER A 44 -7.95 22.89 -34.37
CA SER A 44 -7.46 24.26 -34.10
C SER A 44 -6.55 24.32 -32.86
N VAL A 45 -6.70 23.42 -31.89
CA VAL A 45 -5.98 23.49 -30.60
C VAL A 45 -4.87 22.47 -30.44
N VAL A 46 -4.93 21.34 -31.15
CA VAL A 46 -3.89 20.29 -31.09
C VAL A 46 -2.95 20.45 -32.27
N PRO A 47 -1.63 20.73 -32.05
CA PRO A 47 -0.66 20.80 -33.15
C PRO A 47 -0.63 19.51 -33.97
N ALA A 48 -0.56 19.66 -35.29
CA ALA A 48 -0.66 18.53 -36.22
C ALA A 48 0.48 17.51 -36.05
N ASP A 49 1.66 17.95 -35.61
CA ASP A 49 2.86 17.13 -35.39
C ASP A 49 2.79 16.23 -34.16
N ILE A 50 1.88 16.52 -33.21
CA ILE A 50 1.63 15.68 -32.01
C ILE A 50 0.30 14.95 -32.07
N ARG A 51 -0.52 15.18 -33.10
CA ARG A 51 -1.81 14.55 -33.27
C ARG A 51 -1.65 13.11 -33.76
N LEU A 52 -2.32 12.16 -33.08
CA LEU A 52 -2.38 10.79 -33.54
C LEU A 52 -3.21 10.72 -34.85
N GLY A 53 -2.58 10.45 -35.99
CA GLY A 53 -3.20 10.42 -37.32
C GLY A 53 -4.10 9.20 -37.59
N ARG A 54 -4.42 8.40 -36.59
CA ARG A 54 -5.24 7.20 -36.67
C ARG A 54 -6.11 7.04 -35.41
N PRO A 55 -7.23 6.36 -35.48
CA PRO A 55 -7.94 5.95 -34.28
C PRO A 55 -7.10 4.96 -33.46
N LEU A 56 -7.31 4.95 -32.13
CA LEU A 56 -6.72 3.94 -31.26
C LEU A 56 -7.27 2.55 -31.59
N ALA A 57 -6.40 1.55 -31.64
CA ALA A 57 -6.76 0.15 -31.85
C ALA A 57 -7.28 -0.49 -30.55
N LEU A 58 -8.31 0.12 -29.95
CA LEU A 58 -8.95 -0.34 -28.73
C LEU A 58 -10.28 -1.05 -29.03
N PRO A 59 -10.71 -2.01 -28.19
CA PRO A 59 -12.04 -2.58 -28.31
C PRO A 59 -13.14 -1.51 -28.22
N PRO A 60 -14.28 -1.70 -28.89
CA PRO A 60 -15.39 -0.77 -28.75
C PRO A 60 -15.94 -0.74 -27.33
N GLY A 61 -16.56 0.39 -26.94
CA GLY A 61 -17.25 0.52 -25.66
C GLY A 61 -18.30 -0.57 -25.46
N ARG A 62 -18.43 -1.03 -24.22
CA ARG A 62 -19.37 -2.09 -23.80
C ARG A 62 -20.46 -1.53 -22.91
N THR A 63 -21.58 -2.22 -22.86
CA THR A 63 -22.64 -1.96 -21.87
C THR A 63 -22.25 -2.45 -20.49
N GLU A 64 -22.89 -1.96 -19.43
CA GLU A 64 -22.67 -2.43 -18.06
C GLU A 64 -22.80 -3.95 -17.93
N ARG A 65 -23.86 -4.52 -18.57
CA ARG A 65 -24.07 -5.96 -18.57
C ARG A 65 -22.91 -6.73 -19.19
N GLU A 66 -22.43 -6.29 -20.35
CA GLU A 66 -21.32 -6.94 -21.05
C GLU A 66 -20.01 -6.86 -20.25
N VAL A 67 -19.74 -5.72 -19.58
CA VAL A 67 -18.57 -5.54 -18.72
C VAL A 67 -18.65 -6.47 -17.51
N LEU A 68 -19.79 -6.51 -16.81
CA LEU A 68 -19.97 -7.41 -15.66
C LEU A 68 -19.85 -8.88 -16.08
N GLN A 69 -20.40 -9.26 -17.22
CA GLN A 69 -20.28 -10.62 -17.73
C GLN A 69 -18.82 -10.97 -18.08
N ALA A 70 -18.11 -10.08 -18.73
CA ALA A 70 -16.70 -10.27 -19.06
C ALA A 70 -15.84 -10.40 -17.80
N LEU A 71 -16.04 -9.51 -16.81
CA LEU A 71 -15.31 -9.56 -15.53
C LEU A 71 -15.66 -10.82 -14.73
N ARG A 72 -16.92 -11.30 -14.77
CA ARG A 72 -17.28 -12.61 -14.18
C ARG A 72 -16.56 -13.76 -14.88
N GLY A 73 -16.41 -13.71 -16.19
CA GLY A 73 -15.64 -14.69 -16.96
C GLY A 73 -14.15 -14.70 -16.58
N LEU A 74 -13.56 -13.53 -16.30
CA LEU A 74 -12.20 -13.44 -15.79
C LEU A 74 -12.11 -13.93 -14.34
N ALA A 75 -13.03 -13.51 -13.48
CA ALA A 75 -13.09 -13.95 -12.10
C ALA A 75 -13.15 -15.48 -11.97
N ALA A 76 -13.98 -16.12 -12.80
CA ALA A 76 -14.15 -17.58 -12.81
C ALA A 76 -12.88 -18.36 -13.21
N GLN A 77 -11.88 -17.71 -13.81
CA GLN A 77 -10.58 -18.32 -14.12
C GLN A 77 -9.64 -18.35 -12.89
N ASN A 78 -9.94 -17.59 -11.86
CA ASN A 78 -9.20 -17.63 -10.61
C ASN A 78 -9.66 -18.81 -9.74
N GLN A 79 -8.72 -19.47 -9.09
CA GLN A 79 -9.00 -20.60 -8.21
C GLN A 79 -8.74 -20.19 -6.77
N LEU A 80 -9.79 -20.10 -5.97
CA LEU A 80 -9.67 -19.76 -4.55
C LEU A 80 -9.31 -21.00 -3.73
N TYR A 81 -8.14 -20.98 -3.12
CA TYR A 81 -7.71 -21.92 -2.12
C TYR A 81 -7.69 -21.25 -0.74
N ARG A 82 -7.78 -22.04 0.32
CA ARG A 82 -7.52 -21.56 1.68
C ARG A 82 -6.02 -21.32 1.81
N SER A 83 -5.62 -20.09 2.01
CA SER A 83 -4.21 -19.72 2.04
C SER A 83 -3.71 -19.65 3.48
N TYR A 84 -2.69 -20.43 3.77
CA TYR A 84 -1.91 -20.40 5.01
C TYR A 84 -0.46 -20.01 4.74
N ILE A 85 -0.25 -19.21 3.69
CA ILE A 85 1.08 -18.72 3.28
C ILE A 85 1.59 -17.65 4.25
N GLY A 86 0.73 -16.79 4.75
CA GLY A 86 1.11 -15.68 5.63
C GLY A 86 1.90 -14.60 4.93
N MET A 87 3.13 -14.36 5.37
CA MET A 87 4.02 -13.34 4.78
C MET A 87 3.43 -11.92 4.79
N GLY A 88 2.69 -11.58 5.85
CA GLY A 88 2.07 -10.26 6.02
C GLY A 88 0.68 -10.12 5.37
N TYR A 89 0.11 -11.20 4.83
CA TYR A 89 -1.22 -11.23 4.20
C TYR A 89 -2.07 -12.35 4.80
N TYR A 90 -3.25 -11.98 5.28
CA TYR A 90 -4.13 -12.87 6.04
C TYR A 90 -5.59 -12.68 5.65
N HIS A 91 -6.40 -13.72 5.72
CA HIS A 91 -7.84 -13.55 5.63
C HIS A 91 -8.37 -12.85 6.88
N SER A 92 -9.25 -11.88 6.66
CA SER A 92 -9.99 -11.20 7.71
C SER A 92 -11.45 -11.03 7.30
N PHE A 93 -12.33 -10.85 8.30
CA PHE A 93 -13.74 -10.57 8.04
C PHE A 93 -13.97 -9.07 8.03
N THR A 94 -14.27 -8.50 6.87
CA THR A 94 -14.77 -7.13 6.80
C THR A 94 -16.21 -7.10 7.32
N PRO A 95 -16.51 -6.42 8.44
CA PRO A 95 -17.89 -6.27 8.88
C PRO A 95 -18.75 -5.64 7.78
N GLN A 96 -19.95 -6.18 7.55
CA GLN A 96 -20.78 -5.75 6.43
C GLN A 96 -21.20 -4.28 6.52
N VAL A 97 -21.34 -3.76 7.74
CA VAL A 97 -21.59 -2.33 7.96
C VAL A 97 -20.45 -1.45 7.49
N ILE A 98 -19.21 -1.92 7.54
CA ILE A 98 -18.02 -1.24 7.01
C ILE A 98 -17.95 -1.41 5.49
N GLN A 99 -18.06 -2.62 4.98
CA GLN A 99 -18.00 -2.88 3.55
C GLN A 99 -19.01 -2.05 2.78
N ARG A 100 -20.29 -2.14 3.15
CA ARG A 100 -21.35 -1.44 2.42
C ARG A 100 -21.33 0.08 2.58
N ASN A 101 -20.93 0.61 3.74
CA ASN A 101 -21.02 2.03 4.03
C ASN A 101 -19.69 2.79 3.87
N ILE A 102 -18.60 2.11 3.56
CA ILE A 102 -17.30 2.72 3.27
C ILE A 102 -16.78 2.26 1.91
N VAL A 103 -16.54 0.96 1.71
CA VAL A 103 -15.95 0.44 0.46
C VAL A 103 -16.87 0.65 -0.74
N GLU A 104 -18.15 0.38 -0.56
CA GLU A 104 -19.17 0.46 -1.61
C GLU A 104 -19.91 1.82 -1.63
N ASN A 105 -19.52 2.77 -0.76
CA ASN A 105 -20.17 4.07 -0.65
C ASN A 105 -19.38 5.15 -1.39
N PRO A 106 -19.93 5.75 -2.44
CA PRO A 106 -19.26 6.81 -3.21
C PRO A 106 -18.94 8.06 -2.39
N GLY A 107 -19.64 8.33 -1.30
CA GLY A 107 -19.29 9.41 -0.36
C GLY A 107 -17.90 9.22 0.27
N TRP A 108 -17.44 7.98 0.39
CA TRP A 108 -16.11 7.64 0.91
C TRP A 108 -15.09 7.36 -0.20
N TYR A 109 -15.41 6.52 -1.20
CA TYR A 109 -14.41 6.12 -2.17
C TYR A 109 -14.12 7.19 -3.24
N THR A 110 -15.00 8.17 -3.47
CA THR A 110 -14.71 9.31 -4.34
C THR A 110 -13.88 10.38 -3.66
N ALA A 111 -13.72 10.31 -2.34
CA ALA A 111 -12.98 11.29 -1.57
C ALA A 111 -11.46 11.12 -1.77
N TYR A 112 -10.75 12.24 -1.79
CA TYR A 112 -9.30 12.30 -1.97
C TYR A 112 -8.58 12.66 -0.65
N THR A 113 -7.24 12.70 -0.69
CA THR A 113 -6.42 13.20 0.42
C THR A 113 -7.00 14.53 0.92
N PRO A 114 -7.24 14.68 2.24
CA PRO A 114 -7.95 15.82 2.80
C PRO A 114 -7.08 17.08 2.89
N TYR A 115 -6.65 17.62 1.74
CA TYR A 115 -5.87 18.85 1.66
C TYR A 115 -6.61 20.07 2.16
N GLN A 116 -7.92 20.09 1.96
CA GLN A 116 -8.81 21.15 2.42
C GLN A 116 -9.55 20.66 3.67
N PRO A 117 -9.11 21.08 4.87
CA PRO A 117 -9.71 20.60 6.11
C PRO A 117 -11.16 21.03 6.26
N GLU A 118 -11.56 22.15 5.64
CA GLU A 118 -12.91 22.70 5.72
C GLU A 118 -13.99 21.75 5.20
N ILE A 119 -13.63 20.92 4.21
CA ILE A 119 -14.55 19.98 3.55
C ILE A 119 -14.24 18.52 3.85
N ALA A 120 -13.41 18.24 4.84
CA ALA A 120 -12.90 16.88 5.09
C ALA A 120 -12.80 16.53 6.58
N GLN A 121 -13.57 17.18 7.46
CA GLN A 121 -13.47 16.97 8.90
C GLN A 121 -13.82 15.54 9.34
N GLY A 122 -14.72 14.86 8.64
CA GLY A 122 -15.08 13.47 8.92
C GLY A 122 -13.95 12.49 8.55
N ARG A 123 -13.36 12.63 7.35
CA ARG A 123 -12.21 11.83 6.94
C ARG A 123 -10.99 12.08 7.81
N LEU A 124 -10.75 13.32 8.21
CA LEU A 124 -9.68 13.68 9.12
C LEU A 124 -9.86 13.02 10.49
N GLU A 125 -11.10 12.94 11.01
CA GLU A 125 -11.41 12.22 12.26
C GLU A 125 -11.15 10.73 12.10
N ALA A 126 -11.58 10.11 10.99
CA ALA A 126 -11.33 8.69 10.72
C ALA A 126 -9.82 8.37 10.60
N LEU A 127 -9.04 9.24 9.97
CA LEU A 127 -7.58 9.11 9.89
C LEU A 127 -6.88 9.36 11.23
N LEU A 128 -7.42 10.25 12.07
CA LEU A 128 -6.92 10.43 13.43
C LEU A 128 -7.18 9.19 14.29
N ASN A 129 -8.32 8.52 14.10
CA ASN A 129 -8.56 7.21 14.73
C ASN A 129 -7.54 6.17 14.29
N PHE A 130 -7.16 6.15 13.00
CA PHE A 130 -6.11 5.27 12.50
C PHE A 130 -4.75 5.55 13.19
N GLN A 131 -4.36 6.81 13.28
CA GLN A 131 -3.12 7.21 13.96
C GLN A 131 -3.15 6.80 15.45
N THR A 132 -4.25 7.06 16.14
CA THR A 132 -4.42 6.70 17.55
C THR A 132 -4.32 5.18 17.74
N MET A 133 -4.97 4.41 16.86
CA MET A 133 -4.91 2.94 16.89
C MET A 133 -3.46 2.44 16.76
N VAL A 134 -2.74 2.95 15.79
CA VAL A 134 -1.34 2.53 15.55
C VAL A 134 -0.44 2.96 16.70
N ALA A 135 -0.57 4.19 17.21
CA ALA A 135 0.20 4.68 18.34
C ALA A 135 0.01 3.83 19.60
N ASP A 136 -1.25 3.53 19.93
CA ASP A 136 -1.58 2.72 21.10
C ASP A 136 -1.06 1.28 20.97
N LEU A 137 -1.22 0.67 19.79
CA LEU A 137 -0.78 -0.72 19.58
C LEU A 137 0.74 -0.84 19.56
N THR A 138 1.46 0.10 18.98
CA THR A 138 2.93 0.08 18.89
C THR A 138 3.64 0.67 20.11
N ALA A 139 2.93 1.40 20.98
CA ALA A 139 3.45 2.22 22.07
C ALA A 139 4.49 3.27 21.59
N LEU A 140 4.28 3.82 20.37
CA LEU A 140 5.09 4.91 19.81
C LEU A 140 4.18 6.12 19.52
N PRO A 141 4.50 7.32 20.04
CA PRO A 141 3.53 8.42 20.14
C PRO A 141 3.24 9.14 18.82
N ILE A 142 4.13 9.06 17.84
CA ILE A 142 3.97 9.76 16.56
C ILE A 142 3.71 8.75 15.46
N THR A 143 2.57 8.89 14.78
CA THR A 143 2.17 8.04 13.66
C THR A 143 1.71 8.86 12.47
N ASN A 144 1.86 8.32 11.28
CA ASN A 144 1.30 8.91 10.08
C ASN A 144 -0.13 8.41 9.78
N ALA A 145 -0.78 9.05 8.82
CA ALA A 145 -2.14 8.74 8.41
C ALA A 145 -2.23 7.67 7.30
N SER A 146 -1.23 6.94 7.07
CA SER A 146 -0.95 5.74 6.27
C SER A 146 0.20 5.91 5.27
N LEU A 147 0.74 4.79 4.83
CA LEU A 147 1.66 4.63 3.70
C LEU A 147 1.09 3.60 2.72
N LEU A 148 1.89 3.21 1.72
CA LEU A 148 1.45 2.39 0.59
C LEU A 148 1.41 0.90 0.94
N ASP A 149 2.50 0.38 1.53
CA ASP A 149 2.69 -1.02 1.93
C ASP A 149 3.81 -1.12 2.98
N GLU A 150 3.94 -2.27 3.66
CA GLU A 150 4.94 -2.51 4.69
C GLU A 150 6.37 -2.34 4.16
N ALA A 151 6.67 -2.91 3.01
CA ALA A 151 8.00 -2.89 2.45
C ALA A 151 8.45 -1.46 2.11
N THR A 152 7.54 -0.64 1.57
CA THR A 152 7.75 0.80 1.37
C THR A 152 7.95 1.50 2.70
N ALA A 153 7.16 1.20 3.73
CA ALA A 153 7.29 1.81 5.05
C ALA A 153 8.64 1.47 5.71
N ALA A 154 9.12 0.23 5.56
CA ALA A 154 10.44 -0.19 6.03
C ALA A 154 11.59 0.54 5.28
N ALA A 155 11.45 0.74 3.97
CA ALA A 155 12.42 1.50 3.19
C ALA A 155 12.42 2.99 3.55
N GLU A 156 11.26 3.58 3.85
CA GLU A 156 11.15 4.95 4.37
C GLU A 156 11.77 5.06 5.78
N ALA A 157 11.66 4.02 6.61
CA ALA A 157 12.33 3.97 7.90
C ALA A 157 13.85 3.99 7.76
N MET A 158 14.42 3.25 6.80
CA MET A 158 15.84 3.33 6.46
C MET A 158 16.23 4.77 6.07
N HIS A 159 15.43 5.46 5.25
CA HIS A 159 15.70 6.86 4.89
C HIS A 159 15.66 7.79 6.11
N LEU A 160 14.73 7.57 7.03
CA LEU A 160 14.68 8.31 8.29
C LEU A 160 15.96 8.07 9.10
N THR A 161 16.42 6.83 9.24
CA THR A 161 17.64 6.51 9.97
C THR A 161 18.87 7.18 9.35
N GLU A 162 18.99 7.19 8.02
CA GLU A 162 20.04 7.91 7.27
C GLU A 162 20.02 9.42 7.60
N ALA A 163 18.83 10.02 7.56
CA ALA A 163 18.66 11.45 7.82
C ALA A 163 18.98 11.86 9.27
N VAL A 164 18.73 10.96 10.23
CA VAL A 164 19.02 11.20 11.66
C VAL A 164 20.50 10.93 11.99
N ALA A 165 21.03 9.81 11.54
CA ALA A 165 22.41 9.39 11.84
C ALA A 165 23.46 10.29 11.19
N ARG A 166 23.14 10.92 10.04
CA ARG A 166 24.05 11.85 9.31
C ARG A 166 25.48 11.31 9.21
N PRO A 167 25.68 10.18 8.50
CA PRO A 167 27.00 9.57 8.41
C PRO A 167 28.06 10.57 7.96
N ALA A 168 29.27 10.48 8.50
CA ALA A 168 30.36 11.37 8.16
C ALA A 168 30.73 11.27 6.66
N ALA A 169 31.22 12.36 6.09
CA ALA A 169 31.62 12.38 4.70
C ALA A 169 32.68 11.29 4.42
N GLY A 170 32.49 10.51 3.37
CA GLY A 170 33.37 9.39 3.00
C GLY A 170 33.09 8.07 3.71
N VAL A 171 32.16 8.02 4.66
CA VAL A 171 31.72 6.79 5.31
C VAL A 171 30.48 6.26 4.57
N THR A 172 30.57 5.05 4.02
CA THR A 172 29.39 4.37 3.43
C THR A 172 28.44 3.96 4.55
N PRO A 173 27.19 4.45 4.55
CA PRO A 173 26.21 4.05 5.55
C PRO A 173 25.84 2.58 5.38
N VAL A 174 25.66 1.88 6.51
CA VAL A 174 25.26 0.48 6.54
C VAL A 174 23.91 0.34 7.26
N PHE A 175 22.99 -0.40 6.65
CA PHE A 175 21.71 -0.74 7.25
C PHE A 175 21.60 -2.25 7.41
N MET A 176 21.41 -2.70 8.66
CA MET A 176 21.27 -4.11 9.01
C MET A 176 19.84 -4.56 8.80
N ILE A 177 19.64 -5.75 8.26
CA ILE A 177 18.29 -6.32 8.02
C ILE A 177 18.28 -7.72 8.61
N ALA A 178 17.33 -7.99 9.49
CA ALA A 178 17.13 -9.34 10.01
C ALA A 178 16.68 -10.28 8.87
N ASP A 179 17.30 -11.45 8.81
CA ASP A 179 16.93 -12.52 7.85
C ASP A 179 15.52 -13.07 8.11
N GLY A 180 15.00 -12.87 9.33
CA GLY A 180 13.62 -13.13 9.71
C GLY A 180 12.58 -12.13 9.18
N CYS A 181 12.97 -11.09 8.43
CA CYS A 181 12.01 -10.19 7.75
C CYS A 181 11.32 -10.90 6.57
N HIS A 182 10.16 -10.39 6.18
CA HIS A 182 9.49 -10.90 4.99
C HIS A 182 10.36 -10.69 3.74
N PRO A 183 10.48 -11.69 2.84
CA PRO A 183 11.36 -11.63 1.67
C PRO A 183 11.10 -10.42 0.78
N GLN A 184 9.83 -10.04 0.57
CA GLN A 184 9.46 -8.86 -0.20
C GLN A 184 9.92 -7.56 0.47
N THR A 185 9.86 -7.47 1.79
CA THR A 185 10.34 -6.31 2.57
C THR A 185 11.85 -6.17 2.43
N ILE A 186 12.60 -7.27 2.56
CA ILE A 186 14.06 -7.27 2.32
C ILE A 186 14.38 -6.78 0.91
N ALA A 187 13.68 -7.29 -0.11
CA ALA A 187 13.93 -6.94 -1.51
C ALA A 187 13.70 -5.45 -1.80
N VAL A 188 12.61 -4.86 -1.29
CA VAL A 188 12.31 -3.43 -1.49
C VAL A 188 13.31 -2.55 -0.75
N VAL A 189 13.64 -2.87 0.50
CA VAL A 189 14.65 -2.11 1.27
C VAL A 189 16.01 -2.13 0.57
N ARG A 190 16.45 -3.28 0.05
CA ARG A 190 17.70 -3.39 -0.73
C ARG A 190 17.68 -2.53 -2.00
N THR A 191 16.58 -2.58 -2.76
CA THR A 191 16.42 -1.75 -3.96
C THR A 191 16.52 -0.26 -3.66
N ARG A 192 15.89 0.18 -2.58
CA ARG A 192 15.89 1.58 -2.13
C ARG A 192 17.27 1.99 -1.59
N ALA A 193 17.93 1.11 -0.85
CA ALA A 193 19.27 1.30 -0.32
C ALA A 193 20.31 1.48 -1.44
N GLU A 194 20.26 0.61 -2.47
CA GLU A 194 21.16 0.69 -3.63
C GLU A 194 21.07 2.05 -4.33
N ALA A 195 19.87 2.58 -4.52
CA ALA A 195 19.65 3.87 -5.14
C ALA A 195 20.33 5.01 -4.38
N ARG A 196 20.43 4.89 -3.06
CA ARG A 196 21.01 5.87 -2.13
C ARG A 196 22.49 5.64 -1.81
N GLY A 197 23.07 4.53 -2.23
CA GLY A 197 24.42 4.15 -1.86
C GLY A 197 24.54 3.65 -0.42
N VAL A 198 23.45 3.20 0.19
CA VAL A 198 23.44 2.56 1.51
C VAL A 198 23.76 1.07 1.32
N GLN A 199 24.75 0.58 2.04
CA GLN A 199 25.06 -0.85 2.08
C GLN A 199 24.05 -1.59 2.97
N THR A 200 23.52 -2.72 2.51
CA THR A 200 22.64 -3.57 3.33
C THR A 200 23.33 -4.86 3.70
N VAL A 201 23.16 -5.29 4.94
CA VAL A 201 23.61 -6.59 5.45
C VAL A 201 22.41 -7.36 5.97
N VAL A 202 22.15 -8.55 5.41
CA VAL A 202 21.07 -9.44 5.84
C VAL A 202 21.67 -10.57 6.65
N ALA A 203 21.30 -10.71 7.92
CA ALA A 203 21.82 -11.72 8.83
C ALA A 203 20.88 -11.96 10.02
N ASP A 204 21.17 -12.97 10.83
CA ASP A 204 20.53 -13.17 12.14
C ASP A 204 20.83 -11.96 13.07
N PRO A 205 19.85 -11.37 13.75
CA PRO A 205 20.04 -10.21 14.63
C PRO A 205 21.06 -10.40 15.76
N THR A 206 21.28 -11.63 16.20
CA THR A 206 22.28 -11.96 17.21
C THR A 206 23.71 -11.73 16.72
N SER A 207 23.92 -11.89 15.40
CA SER A 207 25.20 -11.71 14.72
C SER A 207 25.45 -10.27 14.22
N PHE A 208 24.52 -9.34 14.41
CA PHE A 208 24.70 -7.97 13.96
C PHE A 208 25.92 -7.30 14.60
N GLU A 209 26.82 -6.81 13.77
CA GLU A 209 27.97 -6.03 14.19
C GLU A 209 27.67 -4.53 14.13
N PHE A 210 27.29 -3.96 15.26
CA PHE A 210 27.08 -2.52 15.38
C PHE A 210 28.42 -1.82 15.54
N ARG A 211 28.83 -1.09 14.50
CA ARG A 211 30.08 -0.33 14.42
C ARG A 211 29.82 1.06 13.84
N PRO A 212 30.75 2.01 13.95
CA PRO A 212 30.62 3.31 13.31
C PRO A 212 30.31 3.16 11.82
N GLY A 213 29.30 3.90 11.33
CA GLY A 213 28.78 3.79 9.97
C GLY A 213 27.50 2.95 9.84
N VAL A 214 27.15 2.13 10.84
CA VAL A 214 25.83 1.50 10.90
C VAL A 214 24.80 2.56 11.30
N ILE A 215 23.86 2.84 10.41
CA ILE A 215 22.84 3.89 10.61
C ILE A 215 21.58 3.36 11.30
N GLY A 216 21.27 2.07 11.12
CA GLY A 216 20.09 1.46 11.72
C GLY A 216 19.96 -0.02 11.42
N ALA A 217 18.91 -0.62 11.98
CA ALA A 217 18.54 -2.01 11.77
C ALA A 217 17.03 -2.16 11.54
N LEU A 218 16.66 -3.14 10.73
CA LEU A 218 15.27 -3.60 10.52
C LEU A 218 15.11 -5.00 11.12
N LEU A 219 14.15 -5.14 12.02
CA LEU A 219 13.75 -6.40 12.64
C LEU A 219 12.30 -6.72 12.24
N GLN A 220 11.89 -7.98 12.41
CA GLN A 220 10.51 -8.44 12.17
C GLN A 220 9.95 -9.09 13.44
N TYR A 221 8.72 -8.70 13.84
CA TYR A 221 8.10 -9.14 15.09
C TYR A 221 6.58 -9.35 14.94
N PRO A 222 6.11 -10.62 14.93
CA PRO A 222 6.84 -11.88 14.79
C PRO A 222 7.62 -11.99 13.47
N THR A 223 8.62 -12.88 13.43
CA THR A 223 9.42 -13.11 12.22
C THR A 223 8.58 -13.77 11.10
N THR A 224 9.13 -13.76 9.88
CA THR A 224 8.44 -14.33 8.71
C THR A 224 8.13 -15.82 8.83
N ASP A 225 8.85 -16.54 9.68
CA ASP A 225 8.67 -17.96 10.00
C ASP A 225 7.99 -18.20 11.37
N GLY A 226 7.47 -17.12 11.98
CA GLY A 226 6.58 -17.14 13.14
C GLY A 226 7.25 -16.98 14.49
N ARG A 227 8.59 -16.93 14.58
CA ARG A 227 9.32 -16.81 15.84
C ARG A 227 9.05 -15.47 16.52
N ILE A 228 8.83 -15.50 17.84
CA ILE A 228 8.76 -14.31 18.69
C ILE A 228 10.08 -14.20 19.44
N GLU A 229 10.77 -13.09 19.31
CA GLU A 229 12.08 -12.85 19.93
C GLU A 229 12.09 -11.63 20.84
N ASP A 230 13.01 -11.65 21.81
CA ASP A 230 13.33 -10.51 22.64
C ASP A 230 14.49 -9.71 22.03
N TYR A 231 14.17 -8.57 21.44
CA TYR A 231 15.16 -7.72 20.76
C TYR A 231 15.76 -6.62 21.64
N ARG A 232 15.52 -6.60 22.96
CA ARG A 232 16.05 -5.55 23.85
C ARG A 232 17.57 -5.40 23.75
N ALA A 233 18.30 -6.52 23.80
CA ALA A 233 19.75 -6.51 23.66
C ALA A 233 20.23 -6.02 22.29
N VAL A 234 19.47 -6.23 21.23
CA VAL A 234 19.77 -5.71 19.88
C VAL A 234 19.61 -4.19 19.88
N CYS A 235 18.52 -3.67 20.47
CA CYS A 235 18.31 -2.22 20.60
C CYS A 235 19.43 -1.55 21.40
N GLU A 236 19.82 -2.11 22.54
CA GLU A 236 20.91 -1.58 23.37
C GLU A 236 22.22 -1.50 22.58
N ARG A 237 22.59 -2.55 21.85
CA ARG A 237 23.81 -2.56 21.01
C ARG A 237 23.73 -1.55 19.87
N ALA A 238 22.56 -1.40 19.22
CA ALA A 238 22.36 -0.42 18.17
C ALA A 238 22.51 1.02 18.70
N HIS A 239 21.82 1.32 19.80
CA HIS A 239 21.85 2.64 20.42
C HIS A 239 23.25 3.03 20.92
N ALA A 240 24.06 2.07 21.36
CA ALA A 240 25.43 2.32 21.78
C ALA A 240 26.32 2.95 20.69
N VAL A 241 25.96 2.77 19.41
CA VAL A 241 26.65 3.39 18.26
C VAL A 241 25.83 4.50 17.58
N GLY A 242 24.67 4.87 18.16
CA GLY A 242 23.77 5.88 17.61
C GLY A 242 22.90 5.38 16.42
N ALA A 243 22.82 4.07 16.21
CA ALA A 243 21.96 3.47 15.19
C ALA A 243 20.52 3.33 15.70
N LEU A 244 19.52 3.58 14.82
CA LEU A 244 18.12 3.44 15.17
C LEU A 244 17.60 2.03 14.84
N VAL A 245 16.64 1.54 15.61
CA VAL A 245 16.01 0.24 15.40
C VAL A 245 14.58 0.40 14.88
N THR A 246 14.34 -0.13 13.69
CA THR A 246 13.02 -0.26 13.06
C THR A 246 12.49 -1.67 13.26
N VAL A 247 11.22 -1.80 13.59
CA VAL A 247 10.53 -3.09 13.74
C VAL A 247 9.35 -3.14 12.79
N ALA A 248 9.37 -4.08 11.85
CA ALA A 248 8.18 -4.46 11.08
C ALA A 248 7.33 -5.39 11.95
N THR A 249 6.02 -5.10 12.08
CA THR A 249 5.18 -5.80 13.06
C THR A 249 3.72 -5.90 12.63
N ASP A 250 3.02 -6.88 13.20
CA ASP A 250 1.59 -7.16 13.00
C ASP A 250 0.77 -6.53 14.14
N LEU A 251 -0.14 -5.60 13.81
CA LEU A 251 -0.98 -4.91 14.79
C LEU A 251 -1.91 -5.86 15.59
N LEU A 252 -2.35 -6.96 15.00
CA LEU A 252 -3.18 -7.93 15.73
C LEU A 252 -2.33 -8.70 16.77
N ALA A 253 -1.13 -9.11 16.41
CA ALA A 253 -0.19 -9.74 17.33
C ALA A 253 0.12 -8.84 18.52
N LEU A 254 0.22 -7.53 18.31
CA LEU A 254 0.49 -6.54 19.37
C LEU A 254 -0.66 -6.38 20.38
N THR A 255 -1.80 -6.99 20.17
CA THR A 255 -2.84 -7.08 21.20
C THR A 255 -2.47 -8.07 22.33
N LEU A 256 -1.59 -9.03 22.02
CA LEU A 256 -1.09 -10.05 22.96
C LEU A 256 0.40 -9.87 23.28
N LEU A 257 1.19 -9.33 22.35
CA LEU A 257 2.63 -9.19 22.47
C LEU A 257 3.01 -7.80 22.99
N LYS A 258 4.09 -7.74 23.75
CA LYS A 258 4.67 -6.49 24.26
C LYS A 258 5.04 -5.59 23.08
N PRO A 259 4.55 -4.35 23.04
CA PRO A 259 4.72 -3.49 21.87
C PRO A 259 6.17 -3.01 21.69
N PRO A 260 6.61 -2.75 20.44
CA PRO A 260 7.99 -2.36 20.14
C PRO A 260 8.48 -1.12 20.91
N GLY A 261 7.63 -0.13 21.11
CA GLY A 261 7.98 1.09 21.84
C GLY A 261 8.35 0.85 23.30
N GLU A 262 7.86 -0.23 23.93
CA GLU A 262 8.14 -0.55 25.35
C GLU A 262 9.47 -1.29 25.57
N TRP A 263 10.09 -1.81 24.51
CA TRP A 263 11.35 -2.53 24.63
C TRP A 263 12.49 -1.92 23.82
N GLY A 264 12.33 -0.66 23.39
CA GLY A 264 13.45 0.12 22.90
C GLY A 264 13.45 0.42 21.40
N ALA A 265 12.47 -0.07 20.61
CA ALA A 265 12.37 0.30 19.20
C ALA A 265 12.16 1.81 19.02
N ASP A 266 12.78 2.37 17.98
CA ASP A 266 12.66 3.78 17.62
C ASP A 266 11.54 4.00 16.59
N ILE A 267 11.33 3.01 15.73
CA ILE A 267 10.35 3.04 14.63
C ILE A 267 9.63 1.70 14.59
N ALA A 268 8.32 1.74 14.36
CA ALA A 268 7.52 0.58 14.03
C ALA A 268 6.81 0.81 12.69
N VAL A 269 6.86 -0.19 11.82
CA VAL A 269 6.22 -0.20 10.51
C VAL A 269 5.41 -1.49 10.35
N GLY A 270 4.53 -1.54 9.38
CA GLY A 270 3.76 -2.74 9.08
C GLY A 270 2.58 -2.46 8.19
N ASN A 271 1.73 -3.46 8.04
CA ASN A 271 0.52 -3.40 7.22
C ASN A 271 -0.72 -3.55 8.11
N SER A 272 -1.73 -2.71 7.91
CA SER A 272 -3.01 -2.81 8.62
C SER A 272 -4.03 -3.72 7.92
N GLN A 273 -3.65 -4.46 6.88
CA GLN A 273 -4.53 -5.32 6.08
C GLN A 273 -5.36 -6.27 6.95
N ARG A 274 -4.77 -6.87 7.97
CA ARG A 274 -5.39 -7.83 8.87
C ARG A 274 -6.58 -7.26 9.66
N LEU A 275 -6.69 -5.95 9.73
CA LEU A 275 -7.80 -5.27 10.39
C LEU A 275 -8.95 -5.00 9.40
N GLY A 276 -9.54 -6.08 8.88
CA GLY A 276 -10.76 -6.06 8.07
C GLY A 276 -10.58 -5.65 6.60
N VAL A 277 -9.35 -5.57 6.08
CA VAL A 277 -9.11 -5.26 4.66
C VAL A 277 -8.92 -6.56 3.88
N PRO A 278 -9.65 -6.79 2.77
CA PRO A 278 -9.42 -7.96 1.93
C PRO A 278 -8.00 -8.02 1.34
N MET A 279 -7.47 -9.21 1.10
CA MET A 279 -6.13 -9.39 0.53
C MET A 279 -5.98 -8.81 -0.88
N GLY A 280 -7.01 -8.89 -1.71
CA GLY A 280 -7.07 -8.26 -3.05
C GLY A 280 -5.88 -8.55 -3.94
N TYR A 281 -5.33 -9.77 -3.90
CA TYR A 281 -4.13 -10.18 -4.62
C TYR A 281 -2.90 -9.28 -4.36
N GLY A 282 -2.81 -8.73 -3.15
CA GLY A 282 -1.67 -7.92 -2.72
C GLY A 282 -1.95 -6.44 -2.50
N GLY A 283 -3.16 -5.99 -2.67
CA GLY A 283 -3.49 -4.62 -2.36
C GLY A 283 -4.50 -3.92 -3.28
N PRO A 284 -4.68 -2.61 -3.06
CA PRO A 284 -3.90 -1.76 -2.14
C PRO A 284 -4.18 -2.07 -0.66
N HIS A 285 -3.20 -1.76 0.21
CA HIS A 285 -3.32 -1.88 1.66
C HIS A 285 -2.76 -0.63 2.35
N ALA A 286 -3.28 -0.30 3.54
CA ALA A 286 -2.74 0.80 4.33
C ALA A 286 -1.61 0.30 5.23
N ALA A 287 -0.38 0.66 4.91
CA ALA A 287 0.74 0.52 5.82
C ALA A 287 0.74 1.64 6.86
N PHE A 288 1.45 1.43 7.95
CA PHE A 288 1.67 2.40 9.01
C PHE A 288 3.15 2.66 9.25
N PHE A 289 3.39 3.81 9.85
CA PHE A 289 4.71 4.23 10.31
C PHE A 289 4.53 4.93 11.65
N ALA A 290 5.14 4.39 12.69
CA ALA A 290 5.13 4.96 14.03
C ALA A 290 6.54 5.21 14.53
N THR A 291 6.77 6.28 15.30
CA THR A 291 8.10 6.64 15.81
C THR A 291 8.01 7.46 17.09
N ARG A 292 9.17 7.73 17.67
CA ARG A 292 9.34 8.59 18.84
C ARG A 292 9.11 10.07 18.49
N GLU A 293 8.81 10.88 19.50
CA GLU A 293 8.48 12.31 19.35
C GLU A 293 9.63 13.11 18.68
N GLU A 294 10.89 12.80 19.01
CA GLU A 294 12.06 13.50 18.46
C GLU A 294 12.20 13.36 16.95
N HIS A 295 11.65 12.30 16.35
CA HIS A 295 11.77 12.01 14.93
C HIS A 295 10.58 12.53 14.08
N LYS A 296 9.59 13.20 14.68
CA LYS A 296 8.36 13.66 14.01
C LYS A 296 8.58 14.47 12.73
N ARG A 297 9.72 15.18 12.62
CA ARG A 297 10.05 15.99 11.44
C ARG A 297 10.59 15.19 10.26
N TYR A 298 10.88 13.91 10.47
CA TYR A 298 11.40 13.00 9.45
C TYR A 298 10.37 11.95 9.01
N VAL A 299 9.21 11.88 9.65
CA VAL A 299 8.14 10.91 9.34
C VAL A 299 7.68 11.08 7.90
N PRO A 300 7.63 10.01 7.09
CA PRO A 300 7.07 10.07 5.74
C PRO A 300 5.53 10.13 5.76
N GLY A 301 4.95 10.60 4.67
CA GLY A 301 3.49 10.64 4.52
C GLY A 301 2.80 11.73 5.35
N ARG A 302 1.48 11.66 5.43
CA ARG A 302 0.64 12.67 6.07
C ARG A 302 0.52 12.45 7.57
N ILE A 303 0.39 13.53 8.33
CA ILE A 303 0.05 13.50 9.76
C ILE A 303 -1.18 14.37 9.96
N ILE A 304 -2.19 13.85 10.63
CA ILE A 304 -3.37 14.59 11.05
C ILE A 304 -3.11 15.17 12.43
N GLY A 305 -3.43 16.45 12.61
CA GLY A 305 -3.27 17.13 13.88
C GLY A 305 -4.54 17.86 14.29
N VAL A 306 -4.67 18.10 15.59
CA VAL A 306 -5.74 18.90 16.18
C VAL A 306 -5.34 20.36 16.20
N SER A 307 -6.21 21.22 15.72
CA SER A 307 -6.08 22.67 15.67
C SER A 307 -7.36 23.32 16.21
N ARG A 308 -7.56 24.58 15.94
CA ARG A 308 -8.79 25.32 16.27
C ARG A 308 -9.30 26.04 15.03
N ASP A 309 -10.63 26.13 14.92
CA ASP A 309 -11.28 26.96 13.92
C ASP A 309 -11.27 28.45 14.33
N VAL A 310 -11.80 29.32 13.49
CA VAL A 310 -11.90 30.75 13.75
C VAL A 310 -12.75 31.08 14.99
N GLY A 311 -13.67 30.19 15.36
CA GLY A 311 -14.49 30.29 16.57
C GLY A 311 -13.86 29.67 17.82
N GLY A 312 -12.60 29.19 17.74
CA GLY A 312 -11.89 28.59 18.86
C GLY A 312 -12.25 27.10 19.13
N ARG A 313 -13.13 26.49 18.33
CA ARG A 313 -13.54 25.10 18.49
C ARG A 313 -12.48 24.16 17.92
N PRO A 314 -12.34 22.94 18.48
CA PRO A 314 -11.44 21.93 17.91
C PRO A 314 -11.74 21.67 16.43
N ALA A 315 -10.70 21.70 15.60
CA ALA A 315 -10.75 21.42 14.18
C ALA A 315 -9.54 20.56 13.78
N LEU A 316 -9.71 19.69 12.81
CA LEU A 316 -8.66 18.80 12.33
C LEU A 316 -8.04 19.35 11.05
N ARG A 317 -6.75 19.10 10.87
CA ARG A 317 -6.02 19.47 9.66
C ARG A 317 -4.79 18.58 9.48
N MET A 318 -4.20 18.59 8.29
CA MET A 318 -2.87 18.03 8.11
C MET A 318 -1.82 18.87 8.86
N ALA A 319 -0.94 18.20 9.59
CA ALA A 319 0.09 18.82 10.42
C ALA A 319 1.50 18.59 9.83
N LEU A 320 2.45 19.47 10.21
CA LEU A 320 3.87 19.39 9.82
C LEU A 320 4.10 19.28 8.30
N GLN A 321 3.25 19.90 7.48
CA GLN A 321 3.30 19.82 6.01
C GLN A 321 4.62 20.34 5.41
N THR A 322 5.37 21.17 6.12
CA THR A 322 6.64 21.73 5.64
C THR A 322 7.73 20.70 5.33
N ARG A 323 7.57 19.45 5.75
CA ARG A 323 8.50 18.33 5.42
C ARG A 323 8.09 17.60 4.13
N GLU A 324 6.91 17.88 3.58
CA GLU A 324 6.32 17.13 2.49
C GLU A 324 6.78 17.64 1.11
N GLN A 325 6.70 16.78 0.11
CA GLN A 325 7.24 17.02 -1.23
C GLN A 325 6.58 18.20 -1.98
N HIS A 326 5.30 18.49 -1.70
CA HIS A 326 4.61 19.63 -2.34
C HIS A 326 5.09 20.99 -1.84
N ILE A 327 5.83 21.04 -0.73
CA ILE A 327 6.46 22.25 -0.19
C ILE A 327 7.97 22.22 -0.38
N ARG A 328 8.62 21.10 0.02
CA ARG A 328 10.08 21.00 0.08
C ARG A 328 10.72 20.49 -1.21
N ARG A 329 9.98 19.87 -2.12
CA ARG A 329 10.46 19.37 -3.41
C ARG A 329 11.65 18.41 -3.24
N GLU A 330 12.81 18.72 -3.81
CA GLU A 330 14.06 17.93 -3.68
C GLU A 330 14.59 17.81 -2.23
N LYS A 331 14.14 18.66 -1.33
CA LYS A 331 14.50 18.62 0.11
C LYS A 331 13.44 17.94 0.97
N ALA A 332 12.45 17.30 0.35
CA ALA A 332 11.41 16.58 1.09
C ALA A 332 11.96 15.32 1.76
N THR A 333 11.30 14.88 2.80
CA THR A 333 11.65 13.63 3.51
C THR A 333 11.37 12.39 2.68
N SER A 334 10.39 12.47 1.75
CA SER A 334 9.95 11.36 0.89
C SER A 334 9.24 11.89 -0.35
N ASN A 335 9.10 11.05 -1.38
CA ASN A 335 8.26 11.32 -2.54
C ASN A 335 6.78 10.91 -2.32
N ILE A 336 6.42 10.37 -1.17
CA ILE A 336 5.05 9.94 -0.87
C ILE A 336 4.09 11.12 -1.02
N CYS A 337 3.13 10.94 -1.93
CA CYS A 337 2.10 11.94 -2.24
C CYS A 337 0.71 11.43 -1.84
N THR A 338 0.34 10.26 -2.34
CA THR A 338 -0.95 9.61 -2.08
C THR A 338 -0.79 8.65 -0.91
N ALA A 339 -1.72 8.73 0.05
CA ALA A 339 -1.87 7.76 1.13
C ALA A 339 -3.00 6.78 0.77
N GLN A 340 -3.05 5.64 1.43
CA GLN A 340 -4.13 4.65 1.30
C GLN A 340 -5.29 5.01 2.23
N VAL A 341 -5.93 6.16 1.98
CA VAL A 341 -6.91 6.78 2.89
C VAL A 341 -8.10 5.85 3.16
N LEU A 342 -8.73 5.32 2.10
CA LEU A 342 -9.93 4.48 2.25
C LEU A 342 -9.64 3.23 3.09
N LEU A 343 -8.50 2.60 2.87
CA LEU A 343 -8.10 1.37 3.57
C LEU A 343 -7.66 1.64 5.01
N ALA A 344 -7.04 2.79 5.27
CA ALA A 344 -6.76 3.25 6.63
C ALA A 344 -8.06 3.52 7.40
N VAL A 345 -9.05 4.13 6.74
CA VAL A 345 -10.39 4.33 7.31
C VAL A 345 -11.04 2.98 7.61
N MET A 346 -10.99 2.01 6.69
CA MET A 346 -11.52 0.66 6.93
C MET A 346 -10.88 0.02 8.17
N ALA A 347 -9.55 0.01 8.25
CA ALA A 347 -8.82 -0.58 9.36
C ALA A 347 -9.13 0.10 10.70
N SER A 348 -9.21 1.44 10.71
CA SER A 348 -9.61 2.17 11.92
C SER A 348 -11.04 1.88 12.35
N MET A 349 -11.97 1.78 11.41
CA MET A 349 -13.37 1.43 11.70
C MET A 349 -13.54 -0.02 12.17
N TYR A 350 -12.70 -0.94 11.66
CA TYR A 350 -12.62 -2.29 12.20
C TYR A 350 -12.24 -2.28 13.68
N ALA A 351 -11.20 -1.52 14.04
CA ALA A 351 -10.79 -1.37 15.44
C ALA A 351 -11.85 -0.67 16.30
N VAL A 352 -12.54 0.34 15.78
CA VAL A 352 -13.65 1.02 16.46
C VAL A 352 -14.81 0.05 16.71
N TYR A 353 -15.14 -0.79 15.73
CA TYR A 353 -16.25 -1.76 15.82
C TYR A 353 -15.96 -2.89 16.80
N HIS A 354 -14.77 -3.48 16.75
CA HIS A 354 -14.38 -4.57 17.64
C HIS A 354 -13.95 -4.09 19.03
N GLY A 355 -13.33 -2.92 19.12
CA GLY A 355 -12.73 -2.40 20.35
C GLY A 355 -11.56 -3.25 20.85
N PRO A 356 -10.92 -2.86 21.97
CA PRO A 356 -9.73 -3.55 22.47
C PRO A 356 -10.00 -5.02 22.82
N GLU A 357 -11.13 -5.33 23.49
CA GLU A 357 -11.47 -6.71 23.87
C GLU A 357 -11.85 -7.57 22.66
N GLY A 358 -12.49 -6.98 21.62
CA GLY A 358 -12.82 -7.70 20.40
C GLY A 358 -11.57 -8.10 19.63
N LEU A 359 -10.64 -7.16 19.44
CA LEU A 359 -9.34 -7.45 18.80
C LEU A 359 -8.55 -8.49 19.58
N ARG A 360 -8.51 -8.38 20.91
CA ARG A 360 -7.84 -9.34 21.77
C ARG A 360 -8.43 -10.75 21.60
N ARG A 361 -9.77 -10.88 21.63
CA ARG A 361 -10.44 -12.18 21.42
C ARG A 361 -10.14 -12.79 20.05
N ILE A 362 -10.06 -11.96 18.99
CA ILE A 362 -9.66 -12.42 17.65
C ILE A 362 -8.23 -12.98 17.70
N ALA A 363 -7.30 -12.25 18.29
CA ALA A 363 -5.91 -12.66 18.42
C ALA A 363 -5.76 -13.93 19.28
N GLU A 364 -6.43 -14.01 20.43
CA GLU A 364 -6.43 -15.18 21.31
C GLU A 364 -6.99 -16.41 20.59
N ARG A 365 -8.06 -16.25 19.81
CA ARG A 365 -8.63 -17.35 19.01
C ARG A 365 -7.63 -17.85 17.96
N VAL A 366 -7.01 -16.95 17.19
CA VAL A 366 -6.01 -17.30 16.18
C VAL A 366 -4.84 -18.02 16.85
N HIS A 367 -4.32 -17.48 17.94
CA HIS A 367 -3.23 -18.09 18.69
C HIS A 367 -3.58 -19.49 19.22
N THR A 368 -4.79 -19.64 19.81
CA THR A 368 -5.27 -20.93 20.30
C THR A 368 -5.34 -21.98 19.20
N LEU A 369 -5.90 -21.63 18.04
CA LEU A 369 -5.91 -22.52 16.86
C LEU A 369 -4.51 -22.91 16.41
N THR A 370 -3.57 -21.98 16.49
CA THR A 370 -2.15 -22.25 16.12
C THR A 370 -1.51 -23.21 17.12
N VAL A 371 -1.77 -23.07 18.42
CA VAL A 371 -1.30 -24.02 19.45
C VAL A 371 -1.89 -25.42 19.22
N LEU A 372 -3.19 -25.51 18.90
CA LEU A 372 -3.83 -26.80 18.57
C LEU A 372 -3.15 -27.46 17.36
N LEU A 373 -2.88 -26.69 16.30
CA LEU A 373 -2.17 -27.20 15.14
C LEU A 373 -0.74 -27.65 15.48
N ALA A 374 -0.01 -26.88 16.28
CA ALA A 374 1.34 -27.24 16.73
C ALA A 374 1.33 -28.58 17.49
N ASN A 375 0.38 -28.77 18.42
CA ASN A 375 0.20 -30.03 19.15
C ASN A 375 -0.14 -31.19 18.21
N ALA A 376 -1.02 -30.95 17.23
CA ALA A 376 -1.44 -31.97 16.26
C ALA A 376 -0.25 -32.45 15.39
N VAL A 377 0.51 -31.52 14.78
CA VAL A 377 1.65 -31.90 13.92
C VAL A 377 2.77 -32.54 14.73
N THR A 378 2.97 -32.11 15.99
CA THR A 378 3.94 -32.76 16.89
C THR A 378 3.52 -34.20 17.21
N ARG A 379 2.23 -34.46 17.42
CA ARG A 379 1.70 -35.81 17.63
C ARG A 379 1.82 -36.70 16.40
N LEU A 380 1.84 -36.12 15.20
CA LEU A 380 2.14 -36.80 13.94
C LEU A 380 3.64 -37.05 13.73
N GLY A 381 4.51 -36.63 14.66
CA GLY A 381 5.95 -36.82 14.59
C GLY A 381 6.73 -35.72 13.91
N TYR A 382 6.10 -34.62 13.52
CA TYR A 382 6.79 -33.45 12.99
C TYR A 382 7.36 -32.57 14.10
N ARG A 383 8.46 -31.89 13.81
CA ARG A 383 9.07 -30.94 14.73
C ARG A 383 8.64 -29.49 14.39
N VAL A 384 7.99 -28.81 15.32
CA VAL A 384 7.80 -27.36 15.25
C VAL A 384 9.14 -26.71 15.60
N VAL A 385 9.68 -25.89 14.68
CA VAL A 385 11.05 -25.33 14.78
C VAL A 385 11.17 -24.34 15.92
N HIS A 386 10.18 -23.51 16.14
CA HIS A 386 10.17 -22.47 17.16
C HIS A 386 9.17 -22.81 18.27
N SER A 387 9.61 -22.71 19.52
CA SER A 387 8.75 -22.88 20.70
C SER A 387 7.92 -21.63 21.01
N THR A 388 8.30 -20.46 20.45
CA THR A 388 7.63 -19.18 20.62
C THR A 388 7.01 -18.74 19.30
N PHE A 389 5.70 -18.58 19.24
CA PHE A 389 4.99 -18.17 18.03
C PHE A 389 3.65 -17.50 18.39
N PHE A 390 3.09 -16.77 17.43
CA PHE A 390 1.74 -16.21 17.56
C PHE A 390 0.73 -16.99 16.70
N ASP A 391 0.81 -16.86 15.38
CA ASP A 391 -0.15 -17.40 14.41
C ASP A 391 0.51 -18.23 13.31
N THR A 392 1.83 -18.25 13.28
CA THR A 392 2.61 -18.88 12.21
C THR A 392 3.53 -19.95 12.79
N LEU A 393 3.46 -21.15 12.22
CA LEU A 393 4.34 -22.28 12.55
C LEU A 393 5.36 -22.50 11.44
N CYS A 394 6.61 -22.71 11.82
CA CYS A 394 7.65 -23.28 10.98
C CYS A 394 7.79 -24.77 11.35
N ILE A 395 7.47 -25.65 10.42
CA ILE A 395 7.43 -27.10 10.64
C ILE A 395 8.55 -27.75 9.84
N GLU A 396 9.41 -28.52 10.51
CA GLU A 396 10.47 -29.28 9.87
C GLU A 396 9.87 -30.55 9.26
N VAL A 397 10.28 -30.82 8.03
CA VAL A 397 9.82 -31.99 7.24
C VAL A 397 11.00 -32.62 6.53
N GLU A 398 10.93 -33.93 6.30
CA GLU A 398 11.89 -34.60 5.45
C GLU A 398 11.77 -34.11 4.00
N SER A 399 12.87 -33.89 3.32
CA SER A 399 12.89 -33.32 1.96
C SER A 399 12.08 -34.14 0.95
N TRP A 400 12.04 -35.48 1.10
CA TRP A 400 11.23 -36.36 0.27
C TRP A 400 9.72 -36.26 0.56
N ALA A 401 9.34 -35.87 1.78
CA ALA A 401 7.93 -35.70 2.20
C ALA A 401 7.33 -34.39 1.75
N LEU A 402 8.14 -33.33 1.57
CA LEU A 402 7.68 -32.00 1.23
C LEU A 402 6.76 -31.96 0.01
N PRO A 403 7.10 -32.52 -1.16
CA PRO A 403 6.20 -32.50 -2.33
C PRO A 403 4.88 -33.21 -2.05
N ARG A 404 4.90 -34.32 -1.33
CA ARG A 404 3.71 -35.11 -0.98
C ARG A 404 2.77 -34.31 -0.05
N LEU A 405 3.34 -33.57 0.91
CA LEU A 405 2.57 -32.68 1.80
C LEU A 405 1.91 -31.53 1.03
N ILE A 406 2.65 -30.91 0.12
CA ILE A 406 2.11 -29.85 -0.74
C ILE A 406 0.99 -30.40 -1.63
N ASP A 407 1.16 -31.57 -2.23
CA ASP A 407 0.12 -32.21 -3.06
C ASP A 407 -1.11 -32.61 -2.23
N ALA A 408 -0.92 -33.15 -1.02
CA ALA A 408 -2.00 -33.49 -0.11
C ALA A 408 -2.80 -32.25 0.34
N ALA A 409 -2.12 -31.12 0.57
CA ALA A 409 -2.75 -29.83 0.86
C ALA A 409 -3.51 -29.30 -0.34
N ARG A 410 -2.90 -29.30 -1.54
CA ARG A 410 -3.54 -28.88 -2.79
C ARG A 410 -4.78 -29.67 -3.14
N ALA A 411 -4.76 -30.99 -2.90
CA ALA A 411 -5.92 -31.86 -3.08
C ALA A 411 -7.12 -31.42 -2.22
N ARG A 412 -6.85 -30.74 -1.10
CA ARG A 412 -7.83 -30.13 -0.19
C ARG A 412 -8.09 -28.65 -0.45
N ARG A 413 -7.54 -28.11 -1.55
CA ARG A 413 -7.57 -26.67 -1.90
C ARG A 413 -6.98 -25.80 -0.79
N ILE A 414 -5.79 -26.18 -0.34
CA ILE A 414 -4.99 -25.48 0.69
C ILE A 414 -3.65 -25.10 0.09
N ASP A 415 -3.24 -23.84 0.30
CA ASP A 415 -1.90 -23.35 -0.02
C ASP A 415 -1.06 -23.23 1.24
N LEU A 416 0.08 -23.91 1.25
CA LEU A 416 1.10 -23.82 2.29
C LEU A 416 2.33 -23.10 1.77
N ARG A 417 3.10 -22.51 2.67
CA ARG A 417 4.36 -21.84 2.33
C ARG A 417 5.52 -22.83 2.38
N THR A 418 6.23 -23.00 1.28
CA THR A 418 7.54 -23.64 1.28
C THR A 418 8.60 -22.61 1.70
N ILE A 419 9.20 -22.79 2.88
CA ILE A 419 10.28 -21.92 3.39
C ILE A 419 11.63 -22.39 2.87
N SER A 420 11.87 -23.71 2.90
CA SER A 420 13.09 -24.36 2.40
C SER A 420 12.78 -25.78 1.96
N PRO A 421 13.72 -26.53 1.39
CA PRO A 421 13.51 -27.95 1.05
C PRO A 421 13.11 -28.86 2.22
N THR A 422 13.30 -28.39 3.46
CA THR A 422 13.00 -29.14 4.68
C THR A 422 12.09 -28.39 5.67
N ARG A 423 11.45 -27.29 5.24
CA ARG A 423 10.60 -26.50 6.13
C ARG A 423 9.35 -25.99 5.42
N ILE A 424 8.21 -26.17 6.08
CA ILE A 424 6.91 -25.64 5.68
C ILE A 424 6.48 -24.57 6.69
N GLY A 425 5.96 -23.44 6.19
CA GLY A 425 5.27 -22.44 6.97
C GLY A 425 3.76 -22.62 6.89
N VAL A 426 3.09 -22.47 8.03
CA VAL A 426 1.62 -22.46 8.13
C VAL A 426 1.19 -21.29 8.99
N SER A 427 0.52 -20.31 8.38
CA SER A 427 0.03 -19.11 9.07
C SER A 427 -1.49 -19.15 9.17
N LEU A 428 -2.03 -19.12 10.38
CA LEU A 428 -3.46 -19.09 10.64
C LEU A 428 -3.97 -17.64 10.73
N ASP A 429 -5.27 -17.50 10.57
CA ASP A 429 -5.91 -16.18 10.53
C ASP A 429 -7.33 -16.20 11.13
N GLU A 430 -8.00 -15.05 11.10
CA GLU A 430 -9.35 -14.88 11.65
C GLU A 430 -10.38 -15.81 10.99
N ALA A 431 -10.18 -16.16 9.73
CA ALA A 431 -11.12 -16.98 8.96
C ALA A 431 -10.95 -18.48 9.23
N THR A 432 -9.86 -18.90 9.86
CA THR A 432 -9.58 -20.30 10.15
C THR A 432 -10.57 -20.90 11.11
N THR A 433 -11.10 -22.09 10.77
CA THR A 433 -12.04 -22.86 11.58
C THR A 433 -11.44 -24.17 12.12
N LEU A 434 -12.11 -24.85 13.04
CA LEU A 434 -11.70 -26.20 13.48
C LEU A 434 -11.74 -27.22 12.33
N GLY A 435 -12.71 -27.09 11.41
CA GLY A 435 -12.75 -27.92 10.21
C GLY A 435 -11.52 -27.71 9.30
N ASP A 436 -11.04 -26.46 9.20
CA ASP A 436 -9.82 -26.15 8.47
C ASP A 436 -8.58 -26.75 9.13
N LEU A 437 -8.53 -26.76 10.48
CA LEU A 437 -7.46 -27.45 11.21
C LEU A 437 -7.49 -28.96 10.94
N ALA A 438 -8.66 -29.58 10.94
CA ALA A 438 -8.79 -31.00 10.61
C ALA A 438 -8.26 -31.31 9.21
N ASP A 439 -8.57 -30.46 8.22
CA ASP A 439 -8.05 -30.62 6.85
C ASP A 439 -6.53 -30.42 6.77
N LEU A 440 -5.97 -29.46 7.52
CA LEU A 440 -4.52 -29.26 7.62
C LEU A 440 -3.84 -30.48 8.24
N VAL A 441 -4.36 -30.98 9.37
CA VAL A 441 -3.83 -32.16 10.04
C VAL A 441 -3.93 -33.40 9.14
N ALA A 442 -5.04 -33.55 8.40
CA ALA A 442 -5.20 -34.62 7.41
C ALA A 442 -4.21 -34.51 6.24
N ALA A 443 -3.80 -33.29 5.84
CA ALA A 443 -2.74 -33.11 4.85
C ALA A 443 -1.38 -33.55 5.41
N PHE A 444 -1.05 -33.21 6.67
CA PHE A 444 0.18 -33.61 7.35
C PHE A 444 0.23 -35.11 7.67
N SER A 445 -0.90 -35.78 7.85
CA SER A 445 -0.95 -37.23 8.05
C SER A 445 -0.61 -38.05 6.76
N LEU A 446 -0.50 -37.38 5.61
CA LEU A 446 -0.30 -37.99 4.30
C LEU A 446 -1.36 -39.09 3.99
N ASN A 447 -2.60 -38.85 4.43
CA ASN A 447 -3.77 -39.78 4.31
C ASN A 447 -3.72 -41.01 5.21
N GLU A 448 -2.86 -41.05 6.22
CA GLU A 448 -2.98 -42.04 7.29
C GLU A 448 -4.23 -41.77 8.16
N VAL A 449 -4.75 -42.83 8.77
CA VAL A 449 -5.93 -42.70 9.65
C VAL A 449 -5.54 -41.94 10.91
N LEU A 450 -6.20 -40.82 11.16
CA LEU A 450 -6.01 -40.06 12.38
C LEU A 450 -6.64 -40.80 13.57
N LEU A 451 -5.86 -41.04 14.61
CA LEU A 451 -6.28 -41.71 15.85
C LEU A 451 -6.69 -40.72 16.95
N PHE A 452 -6.92 -39.45 16.60
CA PHE A 452 -7.31 -38.40 17.52
C PHE A 452 -8.14 -37.32 16.81
N MET A 453 -8.97 -36.62 17.57
CA MET A 453 -9.64 -35.41 17.12
C MET A 453 -8.80 -34.20 17.51
N VAL A 454 -8.78 -33.15 16.66
CA VAL A 454 -7.98 -31.94 16.92
C VAL A 454 -8.45 -31.24 18.18
N GLU A 455 -9.76 -31.26 18.44
CA GLU A 455 -10.42 -30.66 19.60
C GLU A 455 -9.96 -31.28 20.94
N ASP A 456 -9.55 -32.55 20.92
CA ASP A 456 -9.13 -33.29 22.12
C ASP A 456 -7.69 -32.98 22.56
N LEU A 457 -6.93 -32.23 21.73
CA LEU A 457 -5.51 -31.97 21.97
C LEU A 457 -5.22 -30.93 23.07
N GLY A 458 -6.23 -30.29 23.59
CA GLY A 458 -6.13 -29.31 24.68
C GLY A 458 -5.21 -28.12 24.35
N ALA A 459 -5.78 -26.96 24.18
CA ALA A 459 -4.99 -25.75 23.98
C ALA A 459 -4.51 -25.20 25.33
N LYS A 460 -3.32 -25.59 25.75
CA LYS A 460 -2.59 -24.80 26.76
C LYS A 460 -1.98 -23.59 26.06
N ALA A 461 -2.82 -22.57 25.78
CA ALA A 461 -2.45 -21.36 25.06
C ALA A 461 -1.30 -20.58 25.75
N ASP A 462 -1.03 -20.87 27.01
CA ASP A 462 -0.07 -20.11 27.84
C ASP A 462 1.40 -20.40 27.57
N THR A 463 1.75 -21.36 26.72
CA THR A 463 3.15 -21.81 26.60
C THR A 463 3.92 -21.20 25.44
N ALA A 464 3.26 -20.71 24.39
CA ALA A 464 3.91 -20.24 23.17
C ALA A 464 4.32 -18.75 23.21
N ILE A 465 3.76 -17.96 24.13
CA ILE A 465 4.16 -16.56 24.33
C ILE A 465 4.79 -16.44 25.72
N PRO A 466 6.12 -16.22 25.84
CA PRO A 466 6.80 -16.04 27.09
C PRO A 466 6.30 -14.81 27.88
N ASP A 467 6.18 -14.89 29.19
CA ASP A 467 5.69 -13.80 30.03
C ASP A 467 6.41 -12.45 29.80
N PRO A 468 7.74 -12.36 29.63
CA PRO A 468 8.40 -11.10 29.37
C PRO A 468 8.00 -10.44 28.05
N LEU A 469 7.44 -11.21 27.12
CA LEU A 469 6.99 -10.76 25.80
C LEU A 469 5.46 -10.60 25.71
N ARG A 470 4.71 -10.90 26.79
CA ARG A 470 3.27 -10.65 26.86
C ARG A 470 2.99 -9.16 27.03
N ARG A 471 1.93 -8.69 26.40
CA ARG A 471 1.45 -7.33 26.60
C ARG A 471 0.82 -7.16 27.97
N GLY A 472 1.39 -6.26 28.77
CA GLY A 472 0.83 -5.81 30.06
C GLY A 472 0.15 -4.44 29.98
N SER A 473 0.44 -3.65 28.96
CA SER A 473 -0.08 -2.28 28.82
C SER A 473 -1.48 -2.27 28.19
N SER A 474 -2.30 -1.32 28.60
CA SER A 474 -3.58 -1.00 27.96
C SER A 474 -3.35 -0.40 26.57
N TYR A 475 -4.35 -0.53 25.71
CA TYR A 475 -4.37 0.06 24.37
C TYR A 475 -5.82 0.39 23.96
N LEU A 476 -5.98 1.24 22.94
CA LEU A 476 -7.27 1.71 22.45
C LEU A 476 -8.16 2.25 23.57
N THR A 477 -7.55 3.03 24.46
CA THR A 477 -8.25 3.59 25.64
C THR A 477 -9.16 4.76 25.30
N HIS A 478 -8.99 5.38 24.12
CA HIS A 478 -9.81 6.50 23.69
C HIS A 478 -11.29 6.07 23.54
N PRO A 479 -12.28 6.88 24.00
CA PRO A 479 -13.70 6.52 23.99
C PRO A 479 -14.26 6.07 22.65
N VAL A 480 -13.69 6.49 21.52
CA VAL A 480 -14.14 6.07 20.19
C VAL A 480 -14.10 4.55 20.00
N PHE A 481 -13.12 3.87 20.60
CA PHE A 481 -12.97 2.42 20.53
C PHE A 481 -13.88 1.64 21.51
N HIS A 482 -14.70 2.34 22.29
CA HIS A 482 -15.62 1.75 23.27
C HIS A 482 -17.10 2.00 22.97
N ARG A 483 -17.40 2.98 22.10
CA ARG A 483 -18.75 3.49 21.92
C ARG A 483 -19.52 2.84 20.78
N TYR A 484 -18.92 2.60 19.64
CA TYR A 484 -19.61 2.27 18.38
C TYR A 484 -19.53 0.76 18.05
N ARG A 485 -19.94 -0.10 18.98
CA ARG A 485 -19.80 -1.56 18.91
C ARG A 485 -21.03 -2.28 18.38
N SER A 486 -22.19 -1.64 18.33
CA SER A 486 -23.37 -2.18 17.66
C SER A 486 -23.40 -1.75 16.20
N GLU A 487 -24.01 -2.57 15.35
CA GLU A 487 -24.12 -2.26 13.93
C GLU A 487 -24.80 -0.91 13.69
N THR A 488 -25.89 -0.63 14.39
CA THR A 488 -26.63 0.63 14.28
C THR A 488 -25.80 1.84 14.74
N GLU A 489 -25.07 1.74 15.85
CA GLU A 489 -24.21 2.84 16.31
C GLU A 489 -23.05 3.08 15.34
N MET A 490 -22.44 2.02 14.83
CA MET A 490 -21.40 2.09 13.83
C MET A 490 -21.90 2.75 12.55
N LEU A 491 -23.07 2.37 12.04
CA LEU A 491 -23.70 3.00 10.89
C LEU A 491 -23.91 4.49 11.10
N ARG A 492 -24.45 4.89 12.26
CA ARG A 492 -24.67 6.30 12.61
C ARG A 492 -23.36 7.06 12.75
N TYR A 493 -22.30 6.41 13.24
CA TYR A 493 -20.98 7.02 13.32
C TYR A 493 -20.40 7.30 11.92
N ILE A 494 -20.42 6.30 11.04
CA ILE A 494 -19.97 6.44 9.65
C ILE A 494 -20.73 7.59 8.96
N LYS A 495 -22.06 7.62 9.07
CA LYS A 495 -22.89 8.64 8.45
C LYS A 495 -22.66 10.04 9.05
N ARG A 496 -22.40 10.14 10.35
CA ARG A 496 -22.02 11.41 10.98
C ARG A 496 -20.71 11.96 10.45
N LEU A 497 -19.72 11.09 10.22
CA LEU A 497 -18.46 11.52 9.61
C LEU A 497 -18.65 11.95 8.16
N GLU A 498 -19.35 11.16 7.37
CA GLU A 498 -19.65 11.44 5.96
C GLU A 498 -20.38 12.80 5.81
N ALA A 499 -21.33 13.10 6.68
CA ALA A 499 -22.11 14.35 6.65
C ALA A 499 -21.28 15.61 6.97
N ARG A 500 -20.05 15.46 7.47
CA ARG A 500 -19.12 16.58 7.74
C ARG A 500 -18.20 16.88 6.57
N ASP A 501 -18.31 16.09 5.51
CA ASP A 501 -17.44 16.17 4.33
C ASP A 501 -18.23 16.58 3.09
N LEU A 502 -17.57 17.24 2.18
CA LEU A 502 -18.01 17.33 0.79
C LEU A 502 -17.37 16.18 0.00
N SER A 503 -18.18 15.55 -0.84
CA SER A 503 -17.73 14.53 -1.78
C SER A 503 -18.34 14.76 -3.16
N LEU A 504 -17.93 14.00 -4.14
CA LEU A 504 -18.49 14.08 -5.50
C LEU A 504 -19.95 13.61 -5.59
N THR A 505 -20.51 13.06 -4.50
CA THR A 505 -21.95 12.72 -4.43
C THR A 505 -22.84 13.92 -4.11
N THR A 506 -22.27 14.98 -3.58
CA THR A 506 -23.01 16.16 -3.10
C THR A 506 -22.54 17.47 -3.73
N SER A 507 -21.37 17.49 -4.35
CA SER A 507 -20.75 18.71 -4.86
C SER A 507 -19.72 18.44 -5.94
N MET A 508 -19.52 19.40 -6.83
CA MET A 508 -18.31 19.47 -7.64
C MET A 508 -17.18 20.02 -6.79
N ILE A 509 -16.13 19.21 -6.60
CA ILE A 509 -14.96 19.60 -5.83
C ILE A 509 -13.93 20.18 -6.80
N PRO A 510 -13.46 21.42 -6.60
CA PRO A 510 -12.53 22.09 -7.49
C PRO A 510 -11.08 21.64 -7.25
N LEU A 511 -10.87 20.33 -7.19
CA LEU A 511 -9.56 19.71 -7.07
C LEU A 511 -9.14 19.13 -8.43
N GLY A 512 -7.83 19.03 -8.67
CA GLY A 512 -7.29 18.50 -9.89
C GLY A 512 -7.54 16.99 -10.09
N SER A 513 -6.85 16.38 -11.02
CA SER A 513 -7.06 15.01 -11.53
C SER A 513 -7.14 13.94 -10.46
N CYS A 514 -6.45 14.13 -9.38
CA CYS A 514 -6.47 13.20 -8.26
C CYS A 514 -7.87 12.97 -7.66
N THR A 515 -8.83 13.79 -8.03
CA THR A 515 -10.22 13.62 -7.68
C THR A 515 -11.03 12.80 -8.70
N MET A 516 -10.40 12.37 -9.75
CA MET A 516 -11.03 11.56 -10.81
C MET A 516 -11.40 10.15 -10.31
N LYS A 517 -12.31 10.10 -9.34
CA LYS A 517 -12.83 8.89 -8.71
C LYS A 517 -14.27 8.60 -9.12
N LEU A 518 -14.76 9.29 -10.14
CA LEU A 518 -16.08 9.05 -10.73
C LEU A 518 -16.04 7.85 -11.67
N ASN A 519 -15.53 6.72 -11.17
CA ASN A 519 -15.64 5.46 -11.88
C ASN A 519 -17.11 5.05 -12.01
N ALA A 520 -17.44 4.35 -13.06
CA ALA A 520 -18.75 3.74 -13.17
C ALA A 520 -19.00 2.78 -11.99
N THR A 521 -20.21 2.76 -11.45
CA THR A 521 -20.58 1.85 -10.36
C THR A 521 -20.27 0.40 -10.71
N THR A 522 -20.51 0.02 -11.97
CA THR A 522 -20.18 -1.30 -12.52
C THR A 522 -18.70 -1.66 -12.42
N GLU A 523 -17.79 -0.70 -12.52
CA GLU A 523 -16.36 -0.91 -12.39
C GLU A 523 -15.94 -1.16 -10.92
N MET A 524 -16.72 -0.67 -9.96
CA MET A 524 -16.46 -0.84 -8.53
C MET A 524 -16.99 -2.16 -7.97
N VAL A 525 -18.09 -2.70 -8.53
CA VAL A 525 -18.75 -3.93 -8.04
C VAL A 525 -17.79 -5.13 -7.93
N PRO A 526 -16.89 -5.40 -8.89
CA PRO A 526 -15.99 -6.55 -8.84
C PRO A 526 -15.00 -6.54 -7.67
N LEU A 527 -14.72 -5.38 -7.05
CA LEU A 527 -13.83 -5.28 -5.90
C LEU A 527 -14.32 -6.09 -4.69
N SER A 528 -15.64 -6.30 -4.59
CA SER A 528 -16.27 -7.11 -3.53
C SER A 528 -16.41 -8.59 -3.89
N TRP A 529 -16.04 -9.02 -5.10
CA TRP A 529 -16.14 -10.43 -5.48
C TRP A 529 -15.03 -11.26 -4.88
N ARG A 530 -15.39 -12.42 -4.34
CA ARG A 530 -14.46 -13.32 -3.65
C ARG A 530 -13.26 -13.71 -4.52
N GLU A 531 -13.50 -13.95 -5.80
CA GLU A 531 -12.50 -14.37 -6.78
C GLU A 531 -11.42 -13.31 -7.03
N PHE A 532 -11.71 -12.03 -6.76
CA PHE A 532 -10.74 -10.96 -6.80
C PHE A 532 -10.21 -10.57 -5.41
N ASN A 533 -11.07 -10.46 -4.40
CA ASN A 533 -10.66 -9.88 -3.13
C ASN A 533 -10.02 -10.88 -2.14
N ARG A 534 -10.16 -12.20 -2.35
CA ARG A 534 -9.62 -13.23 -1.43
C ARG A 534 -8.38 -13.96 -1.91
N LEU A 535 -7.89 -13.66 -3.12
CA LEU A 535 -6.70 -14.31 -3.62
C LEU A 535 -5.46 -13.76 -2.89
N HIS A 536 -4.61 -14.68 -2.42
CA HIS A 536 -3.36 -14.32 -1.78
C HIS A 536 -2.31 -13.86 -2.83
N PRO A 537 -1.51 -12.80 -2.58
CA PRO A 537 -0.55 -12.30 -3.56
C PRO A 537 0.54 -13.29 -3.96
N PHE A 538 0.87 -14.24 -3.06
CA PHE A 538 1.85 -15.29 -3.32
C PHE A 538 1.21 -16.65 -3.60
N ALA A 539 -0.08 -16.70 -3.94
CA ALA A 539 -0.72 -17.92 -4.43
C ALA A 539 -0.02 -18.43 -5.70
N PRO A 540 -0.02 -19.73 -5.97
CA PRO A 540 0.52 -20.29 -7.20
C PRO A 540 -0.06 -19.60 -8.45
N ARG A 541 0.80 -19.34 -9.44
CA ARG A 541 0.44 -18.52 -10.63
C ARG A 541 -0.74 -19.09 -11.42
N GLU A 542 -0.92 -20.41 -11.42
CA GLU A 542 -2.03 -21.11 -12.03
C GLU A 542 -3.38 -20.79 -11.39
N GLN A 543 -3.39 -20.42 -10.11
CA GLN A 543 -4.60 -20.01 -9.40
C GLN A 543 -5.04 -18.58 -9.75
N ALA A 544 -4.16 -17.75 -10.27
CA ALA A 544 -4.40 -16.34 -10.59
C ALA A 544 -4.58 -16.08 -12.09
N THR A 545 -5.08 -17.06 -12.86
CA THR A 545 -5.20 -16.95 -14.33
C THR A 545 -6.08 -15.78 -14.76
N GLY A 546 -7.19 -15.52 -14.05
CA GLY A 546 -8.07 -14.40 -14.33
C GLY A 546 -7.39 -13.05 -14.12
N TYR A 547 -6.62 -12.87 -13.04
CA TYR A 547 -5.82 -11.67 -12.82
C TYR A 547 -4.75 -11.47 -13.89
N ARG A 548 -4.04 -12.53 -14.27
CA ARG A 548 -3.01 -12.46 -15.31
C ARG A 548 -3.59 -12.05 -16.67
N THR A 549 -4.78 -12.55 -17.00
CA THR A 549 -5.48 -12.16 -18.21
C THR A 549 -5.91 -10.69 -18.16
N LEU A 550 -6.45 -10.25 -17.03
CA LEU A 550 -6.82 -8.85 -16.79
C LEU A 550 -5.61 -7.91 -16.92
N PHE A 551 -4.51 -8.25 -16.29
CA PHE A 551 -3.27 -7.44 -16.36
C PHE A 551 -2.75 -7.32 -17.78
N ARG A 552 -2.66 -8.43 -18.51
CA ARG A 552 -2.20 -8.41 -19.91
C ARG A 552 -3.10 -7.52 -20.78
N GLN A 553 -4.42 -7.68 -20.68
CA GLN A 553 -5.36 -6.85 -21.44
C GLN A 553 -5.17 -5.36 -21.12
N LEU A 554 -4.98 -5.00 -19.86
CA LEU A 554 -4.76 -3.61 -19.46
C LEU A 554 -3.41 -3.09 -19.93
N GLU A 555 -2.35 -3.88 -19.81
CA GLU A 555 -0.99 -3.53 -20.30
C GLU A 555 -1.00 -3.30 -21.81
N ASP A 556 -1.68 -4.16 -22.59
CA ASP A 556 -1.82 -4.03 -24.05
C ASP A 556 -2.57 -2.74 -24.42
N MET A 557 -3.69 -2.44 -23.74
CA MET A 557 -4.47 -1.22 -23.96
C MET A 557 -3.67 0.04 -23.63
N LEU A 558 -2.93 0.02 -22.51
CA LEU A 558 -2.08 1.15 -22.11
C LEU A 558 -0.89 1.33 -23.04
N ALA A 559 -0.29 0.27 -23.55
CA ALA A 559 0.78 0.33 -24.56
C ALA A 559 0.26 0.98 -25.86
N GLU A 560 -0.93 0.61 -26.33
CA GLU A 560 -1.58 1.25 -27.50
C GLU A 560 -1.83 2.75 -27.26
N ILE A 561 -2.35 3.12 -26.08
CA ILE A 561 -2.66 4.53 -25.74
C ILE A 561 -1.41 5.38 -25.67
N THR A 562 -0.33 4.85 -25.08
CA THR A 562 0.90 5.62 -24.79
C THR A 562 1.95 5.51 -25.89
N GLY A 563 1.85 4.52 -26.79
CA GLY A 563 2.84 4.23 -27.82
C GLY A 563 4.12 3.56 -27.30
N PHE A 564 4.15 3.13 -26.02
CA PHE A 564 5.30 2.39 -25.46
C PHE A 564 5.21 0.91 -25.81
N ALA A 565 6.37 0.27 -25.96
CA ALA A 565 6.46 -1.15 -26.26
C ALA A 565 5.92 -2.04 -25.13
N HIS A 566 6.07 -1.61 -23.88
CA HIS A 566 5.66 -2.34 -22.69
C HIS A 566 5.22 -1.40 -21.58
N VAL A 567 4.30 -1.90 -20.75
CA VAL A 567 3.76 -1.21 -19.56
C VAL A 567 3.91 -2.12 -18.36
N SER A 568 4.20 -1.57 -17.20
CA SER A 568 4.19 -2.27 -15.92
C SER A 568 3.12 -1.70 -15.00
N LEU A 569 2.31 -2.57 -14.41
CA LEU A 569 1.31 -2.24 -13.40
C LEU A 569 1.83 -2.39 -11.96
N GLN A 570 3.13 -2.65 -11.78
CA GLN A 570 3.75 -2.86 -10.46
C GLN A 570 3.72 -1.64 -9.54
N PRO A 571 4.01 -0.40 -10.00
CA PRO A 571 3.99 0.77 -9.14
C PRO A 571 2.60 1.00 -8.54
N ASN A 572 2.53 1.12 -7.21
CA ASN A 572 1.27 1.25 -6.46
C ASN A 572 0.82 2.70 -6.24
N ALA A 573 1.52 3.67 -6.81
CA ALA A 573 1.15 5.08 -6.82
C ALA A 573 1.89 5.81 -7.94
N GLY A 574 1.40 6.98 -8.37
CA GLY A 574 2.04 7.80 -9.40
C GLY A 574 3.50 8.16 -9.07
N SER A 575 3.77 8.59 -7.82
CA SER A 575 5.12 8.89 -7.37
C SER A 575 6.05 7.66 -7.36
N GLN A 576 5.53 6.46 -7.16
CA GLN A 576 6.28 5.21 -7.27
C GLN A 576 6.55 4.85 -8.74
N GLY A 577 5.65 5.19 -9.65
CA GLY A 577 5.89 5.11 -11.10
C GLY A 577 7.03 6.02 -11.55
N GLU A 578 7.03 7.27 -11.10
CA GLU A 578 8.13 8.22 -11.32
C GLU A 578 9.47 7.66 -10.82
N PHE A 579 9.50 7.19 -9.60
CA PHE A 579 10.68 6.59 -8.98
C PHE A 579 11.18 5.37 -9.75
N THR A 580 10.28 4.47 -10.12
CA THR A 580 10.59 3.26 -10.89
C THR A 580 11.18 3.61 -12.26
N GLY A 581 10.60 4.57 -12.98
CA GLY A 581 11.11 5.05 -14.27
C GLY A 581 12.53 5.60 -14.14
N LEU A 582 12.80 6.37 -13.09
CA LEU A 582 14.15 6.91 -12.84
C LEU A 582 15.15 5.82 -12.46
N LEU A 583 14.75 4.79 -11.72
CA LEU A 583 15.59 3.63 -11.44
C LEU A 583 15.93 2.85 -12.72
N VAL A 584 14.97 2.67 -13.62
CA VAL A 584 15.18 2.03 -14.93
C VAL A 584 16.18 2.83 -15.76
N ILE A 585 16.04 4.16 -15.81
CA ILE A 585 16.99 5.05 -16.51
C ILE A 585 18.40 4.91 -15.91
N ARG A 586 18.52 4.89 -14.59
CA ARG A 586 19.82 4.69 -13.93
C ARG A 586 20.42 3.32 -14.22
N ALA A 587 19.62 2.26 -14.18
CA ALA A 587 20.07 0.92 -14.54
C ALA A 587 20.54 0.84 -15.99
N TYR A 588 19.84 1.51 -16.92
CA TYR A 588 20.25 1.62 -18.31
C TYR A 588 21.63 2.29 -18.45
N HIS A 589 21.85 3.43 -17.80
CA HIS A 589 23.15 4.09 -17.85
C HIS A 589 24.27 3.25 -17.24
N ARG A 590 24.00 2.60 -16.09
CA ARG A 590 24.97 1.70 -15.44
C ARG A 590 25.35 0.53 -16.34
N SER A 591 24.40 -0.09 -17.01
CA SER A 591 24.65 -1.23 -17.92
C SER A 591 25.54 -0.86 -19.12
N ARG A 592 25.63 0.45 -19.42
CA ARG A 592 26.49 0.99 -20.51
C ARG A 592 27.82 1.55 -20.01
N GLY A 593 28.16 1.38 -18.73
CA GLY A 593 29.36 1.98 -18.12
C GLY A 593 29.25 3.48 -17.85
N GLU A 594 28.04 4.05 -17.93
CA GLU A 594 27.77 5.48 -17.79
C GLU A 594 27.17 5.83 -16.41
N ALA A 595 27.58 5.15 -15.34
CA ALA A 595 27.05 5.34 -13.97
C ALA A 595 27.20 6.78 -13.45
N HIS A 596 28.10 7.59 -14.06
CA HIS A 596 28.33 9.01 -13.77
C HIS A 596 27.19 9.92 -14.24
N ARG A 597 26.26 9.45 -15.07
CA ARG A 597 25.09 10.21 -15.53
C ARG A 597 24.04 10.26 -14.45
N THR A 598 24.19 11.21 -13.54
CA THR A 598 23.34 11.37 -12.35
C THR A 598 22.55 12.67 -12.32
N THR A 599 22.64 13.51 -13.33
CA THR A 599 21.90 14.78 -13.40
C THR A 599 20.53 14.56 -14.02
N CYS A 600 19.47 15.07 -13.35
CA CYS A 600 18.10 15.11 -13.86
C CYS A 600 17.64 16.57 -14.01
N LEU A 601 17.31 16.99 -15.23
CA LEU A 601 16.72 18.30 -15.48
C LEU A 601 15.22 18.24 -15.17
N ILE A 602 14.72 19.18 -14.38
CA ILE A 602 13.31 19.22 -13.98
C ILE A 602 12.80 20.67 -14.03
N PRO A 603 11.70 20.96 -14.75
CA PRO A 603 11.12 22.31 -14.76
C PRO A 603 10.68 22.77 -13.37
N THR A 604 10.83 24.07 -13.11
CA THR A 604 10.40 24.66 -11.82
C THR A 604 8.89 24.56 -11.61
N SER A 605 8.11 24.47 -12.71
CA SER A 605 6.67 24.23 -12.67
C SER A 605 6.28 22.78 -12.38
N ALA A 606 7.21 21.83 -12.44
CA ALA A 606 6.91 20.43 -12.23
C ALA A 606 6.38 20.15 -10.81
N HIS A 607 5.58 19.11 -10.70
CA HIS A 607 5.05 18.64 -9.42
C HIS A 607 6.15 18.35 -8.40
N GLY A 608 5.88 18.57 -7.11
CA GLY A 608 6.86 18.35 -6.03
C GLY A 608 7.35 16.91 -5.91
N THR A 609 6.59 15.92 -6.39
CA THR A 609 7.03 14.52 -6.40
C THR A 609 8.18 14.29 -7.38
N ASN A 610 8.24 15.02 -8.50
CA ASN A 610 9.28 14.84 -9.51
C ASN A 610 10.70 15.02 -8.94
N PRO A 611 11.03 16.18 -8.33
CA PRO A 611 12.35 16.35 -7.73
C PRO A 611 12.57 15.43 -6.52
N ALA A 612 11.55 15.14 -5.72
CA ALA A 612 11.67 14.21 -4.60
C ALA A 612 11.99 12.78 -5.09
N SER A 613 11.29 12.29 -6.12
CA SER A 613 11.56 10.97 -6.73
C SER A 613 12.96 10.90 -7.34
N ALA A 614 13.43 11.98 -7.97
CA ALA A 614 14.78 12.05 -8.54
C ALA A 614 15.87 11.93 -7.47
N VAL A 615 15.74 12.66 -6.36
CA VAL A 615 16.68 12.56 -5.23
C VAL A 615 16.65 11.17 -4.62
N MET A 616 15.47 10.57 -4.44
CA MET A 616 15.35 9.21 -3.90
C MET A 616 15.96 8.16 -4.84
N ALA A 617 15.89 8.38 -6.15
CA ALA A 617 16.59 7.56 -7.14
C ALA A 617 18.11 7.83 -7.18
N GLY A 618 18.65 8.70 -6.33
CA GLY A 618 20.07 9.07 -6.29
C GLY A 618 20.52 9.96 -7.46
N LEU A 619 19.61 10.78 -7.99
CA LEU A 619 19.91 11.76 -9.02
C LEU A 619 20.03 13.17 -8.41
N THR A 620 20.85 13.99 -9.02
CA THR A 620 21.00 15.43 -8.71
C THR A 620 20.02 16.23 -9.54
N VAL A 621 19.14 16.97 -8.89
CA VAL A 621 18.13 17.80 -9.56
C VAL A 621 18.74 19.12 -10.01
N VAL A 622 18.59 19.44 -11.28
CA VAL A 622 18.92 20.75 -11.86
C VAL A 622 17.61 21.38 -12.38
N PRO A 623 17.14 22.46 -11.72
CA PRO A 623 15.87 23.08 -12.09
C PRO A 623 16.00 23.85 -13.42
N VAL A 624 15.03 23.68 -14.32
CA VAL A 624 14.88 24.44 -15.56
C VAL A 624 13.82 25.51 -15.37
N GLN A 625 14.09 26.74 -15.76
CA GLN A 625 13.17 27.87 -15.58
C GLN A 625 11.95 27.75 -16.51
N THR A 626 10.91 28.48 -16.16
CA THR A 626 9.72 28.67 -16.99
C THR A 626 9.70 30.12 -17.49
N ASP A 627 9.20 30.32 -18.71
CA ASP A 627 9.02 31.64 -19.32
C ASP A 627 7.84 32.40 -18.69
N ALA A 628 7.61 33.63 -19.15
CA ALA A 628 6.52 34.49 -18.64
C ALA A 628 5.11 33.91 -18.91
N ARG A 629 4.99 32.97 -19.84
CA ARG A 629 3.74 32.27 -20.17
C ARG A 629 3.54 31.02 -19.34
N GLY A 630 4.54 30.63 -18.53
CA GLY A 630 4.53 29.42 -17.71
C GLY A 630 4.96 28.15 -18.48
N THR A 631 5.47 28.28 -19.72
CA THR A 631 6.04 27.17 -20.47
C THR A 631 7.52 26.97 -20.11
N ILE A 632 8.12 25.83 -20.46
CA ILE A 632 9.55 25.62 -20.24
C ILE A 632 10.34 26.66 -21.03
N ASP A 633 11.28 27.33 -20.36
CA ASP A 633 12.26 28.18 -21.04
C ASP A 633 13.24 27.29 -21.81
N LEU A 634 13.08 27.22 -23.12
CA LEU A 634 13.90 26.41 -23.99
C LEU A 634 15.35 26.88 -24.02
N ALA A 635 15.63 28.20 -23.90
CA ALA A 635 16.97 28.71 -23.85
C ALA A 635 17.72 28.22 -22.60
N ASP A 636 17.06 28.29 -21.43
CA ASP A 636 17.59 27.77 -20.18
C ASP A 636 17.75 26.24 -20.22
N LEU A 637 16.76 25.52 -20.80
CA LEU A 637 16.87 24.07 -20.98
C LEU A 637 18.11 23.69 -21.84
N HIS A 638 18.32 24.35 -22.98
CA HIS A 638 19.48 24.09 -23.84
C HIS A 638 20.80 24.42 -23.13
N ALA A 639 20.88 25.56 -22.44
CA ALA A 639 22.05 25.97 -21.69
C ALA A 639 22.42 24.93 -20.60
N LYS A 640 21.44 24.46 -19.82
CA LYS A 640 21.65 23.46 -18.76
C LYS A 640 21.99 22.08 -19.33
N ALA A 641 21.35 21.68 -20.41
CA ALA A 641 21.68 20.43 -21.09
C ALA A 641 23.15 20.43 -21.62
N ALA A 642 23.59 21.55 -22.18
CA ALA A 642 24.98 21.72 -22.61
C ALA A 642 25.97 21.74 -21.43
N GLN A 643 25.64 22.48 -20.35
CA GLN A 643 26.43 22.57 -19.11
C GLN A 643 26.64 21.20 -18.49
N HIS A 644 25.60 20.38 -18.43
CA HIS A 644 25.60 19.06 -17.77
C HIS A 644 25.80 17.90 -18.77
N LYS A 645 26.21 18.12 -20.01
CA LYS A 645 26.32 17.11 -21.08
C LYS A 645 26.99 15.81 -20.61
N GLY A 646 28.07 15.92 -19.83
CA GLY A 646 28.82 14.77 -19.30
C GLY A 646 28.12 13.97 -18.24
N THR A 647 27.23 14.58 -17.46
CA THR A 647 26.53 13.97 -16.30
C THR A 647 25.03 13.85 -16.50
N LEU A 648 24.47 14.36 -17.60
CA LEU A 648 23.04 14.36 -17.88
C LEU A 648 22.55 12.92 -18.06
N GLY A 649 21.68 12.48 -17.14
CA GLY A 649 21.06 11.16 -17.14
C GLY A 649 19.60 11.17 -17.53
N ALA A 650 18.86 12.22 -17.17
CA ALA A 650 17.42 12.28 -17.43
C ALA A 650 16.90 13.72 -17.58
N LEU A 651 15.83 13.85 -18.34
CA LEU A 651 14.93 15.00 -18.32
C LEU A 651 13.56 14.50 -17.87
N MET A 652 13.01 15.10 -16.80
CA MET A 652 11.72 14.72 -16.27
C MET A 652 10.74 15.87 -16.43
N VAL A 653 9.72 15.66 -17.24
CA VAL A 653 8.73 16.66 -17.63
C VAL A 653 7.34 16.15 -17.26
N THR A 654 6.54 16.99 -16.62
CA THR A 654 5.13 16.77 -16.41
C THR A 654 4.34 17.49 -17.49
N ARG A 655 3.61 16.75 -18.31
CA ARG A 655 2.89 17.33 -19.43
C ARG A 655 1.60 18.02 -19.01
N SER A 656 0.86 17.43 -18.06
CA SER A 656 -0.32 18.05 -17.47
C SER A 656 -0.22 17.96 -15.95
N GLU A 657 -0.25 19.11 -15.30
CA GLU A 657 -0.32 19.18 -13.84
C GLU A 657 -1.77 19.34 -13.44
N GLU A 658 -2.31 18.32 -12.84
CA GLU A 658 -3.72 18.25 -12.53
C GLU A 658 -4.06 18.45 -11.07
N ARG A 659 -3.06 18.55 -10.20
CA ARG A 659 -3.33 18.39 -8.78
C ARG A 659 -3.60 19.60 -8.01
N ARG A 660 -3.27 20.76 -8.51
CA ARG A 660 -3.37 21.96 -7.77
C ARG A 660 -4.25 22.96 -8.47
N VAL A 661 -5.13 23.53 -7.68
CA VAL A 661 -5.96 24.64 -8.11
C VAL A 661 -5.15 25.92 -8.00
N GLY A 662 -5.27 26.79 -8.96
CA GLY A 662 -4.62 28.08 -8.96
C GLY A 662 -3.29 28.10 -9.71
N LYS A 663 -2.17 28.36 -9.05
CA LYS A 663 -0.92 28.60 -9.77
C LYS A 663 -0.35 27.38 -10.47
N GLU A 664 -0.69 26.18 -10.01
CA GLU A 664 -0.21 24.94 -10.62
C GLU A 664 -0.96 24.61 -11.90
N CYS A 665 -2.24 24.86 -11.94
CA CYS A 665 -3.06 24.71 -13.14
C CYS A 665 -2.70 25.73 -14.22
N ARG A 666 -1.84 26.68 -13.91
CA ARG A 666 -1.32 27.65 -14.86
C ARG A 666 -0.08 27.17 -15.60
N SER A 667 0.44 25.99 -15.27
CA SER A 667 1.50 25.43 -16.08
C SER A 667 0.91 25.04 -17.44
N ARG A 668 0.93 26.01 -18.33
CA ARG A 668 0.50 25.85 -19.72
C ARG A 668 1.54 25.07 -20.49
N TRP A 669 1.65 23.83 -20.15
CA TRP A 669 2.49 22.90 -20.88
C TRP A 669 2.01 22.69 -22.28
N SER A 670 0.74 22.81 -22.43
CA SER A 670 0.11 22.82 -23.70
C SER A 670 -0.97 23.88 -23.64
N PRO A 671 -0.92 24.87 -24.47
CA PRO A 671 -2.08 25.70 -24.69
C PRO A 671 -3.27 24.89 -25.22
N TYR A 672 -3.12 23.59 -25.31
CA TYR A 672 -3.99 22.65 -26.01
C TYR A 672 -4.53 21.54 -25.10
N HIS A 673 -4.58 21.80 -23.81
CA HIS A 673 -5.28 20.94 -22.84
C HIS A 673 -6.73 21.20 -22.81
#